data_1ee1dc6578ece098bb7dfb59734e6b09
#
_entry.id   1ee1dc6578ece098bb7dfb59734e6b09
#
_cell.length_a   1.000
_cell.length_b   1.000
_cell.length_c   1.000
_cell.angle_alpha   90.00
_cell.angle_beta   90.00
_cell.angle_gamma   90.00
#
_symmetry.space_group_name_H-M   'P 1'
#
loop_
_entity.id
_entity.type
_entity.pdbx_description
1 polymer ?
#
loop_
_entity_poly.entity_id
_entity_poly.type
_entity_poly.pdbx_seq_one_letter_code
_entity_poly.pdbx_strand_id
1 'polypeptide(L)'
;MAQNVAEAIEDSMVPMPAEIPAGLVKMTPEALLIEGGVATGKTQVLLERVIGLLDAGVSVDKVLVVCATPGAAEAFKTRLVQARPGAAGIEITTARQWSLRALREPEAQRVSGFGARMLAPFEIDILMEDLKTSGVRPRRLKEMLRFFYKSLTELCDWEEDWLLTGEEQLVYGLLQDCLRFTGGILEPQVCNAACKWLFNGEGAGSFGYDHVLVDDYQLMSRASQVLVNRLARLSIAVTADSSARAEVFDSYPYEQGLQEFLNANPHVQITRLASSFACPAAVGAANGIASHPLVQEKAVLCNNQVGAHDVRRIWAETPSGELTDICSAVEDGVRAGRKVSVVATNALWVRNIVRGLEDRGIKTRRGFTSKEIRGDLRDLTRCSVPRILTALSLLADPADGLAMRTWCGMGETFAASSAMATVREKALKDGVPTVNALQELCIPVGQAQQMRCENDHLTLAVQSAQELVNEYGHLGGAELLDALAHELAGPDAHVPEIVESLTAPFDDGRLAGHDAHAMNARVRERLCAPEYLGQGDVMVTTMELGITGETPDLVVLCGMVDGFFPSKGVLDRELMVQADADKQMAKDLHRLIGVVGKPQLSLVITGFTQVGLEMAERTGLKIARVQLDEAGNRVALAKPSTYFGYMG
;
A
#
# COMPACT_ATOMS: atom_id res chain seq x y z
N MET A 1 -23.60 -9.96 -15.42
CA MET A 1 -22.88 -10.06 -14.11
C MET A 1 -23.85 -10.03 -12.93
N ALA A 2 -24.76 -9.05 -12.80
CA ALA A 2 -25.75 -9.03 -11.71
C ALA A 2 -26.66 -10.28 -11.69
N GLN A 3 -27.12 -10.75 -12.85
CA GLN A 3 -27.91 -11.97 -12.96
C GLN A 3 -27.16 -13.23 -12.47
N ASN A 4 -25.86 -13.35 -12.80
CA ASN A 4 -25.04 -14.49 -12.38
C ASN A 4 -24.66 -14.42 -10.90
N VAL A 5 -24.59 -13.22 -10.31
CA VAL A 5 -24.39 -13.06 -8.86
C VAL A 5 -25.65 -13.42 -8.10
N ALA A 6 -26.83 -13.06 -8.64
CA ALA A 6 -28.10 -13.50 -8.09
C ALA A 6 -28.23 -15.03 -8.10
N GLU A 7 -27.88 -15.69 -9.21
CA GLU A 7 -27.85 -17.16 -9.31
C GLU A 7 -26.83 -17.79 -8.34
N ALA A 8 -25.64 -17.17 -8.14
CA ALA A 8 -24.66 -17.66 -7.18
C ALA A 8 -25.09 -17.47 -5.71
N ILE A 9 -25.95 -16.49 -5.44
CA ILE A 9 -26.57 -16.26 -4.13
C ILE A 9 -27.69 -17.28 -3.90
N GLU A 10 -28.47 -17.64 -4.95
CA GLU A 10 -29.52 -18.66 -4.88
C GLU A 10 -28.94 -20.07 -4.66
N ASP A 11 -27.75 -20.37 -5.22
CA ASP A 11 -27.05 -21.64 -5.00
C ASP A 11 -26.27 -21.69 -3.67
N SER A 12 -26.11 -20.56 -2.97
CA SER A 12 -25.52 -20.56 -1.63
C SER A 12 -26.53 -21.17 -0.63
N MET A 13 -26.08 -22.10 0.21
CA MET A 13 -26.91 -22.85 1.16
C MET A 13 -27.70 -21.97 2.16
N VAL A 14 -27.54 -20.65 2.09
CA VAL A 14 -28.33 -19.65 2.81
C VAL A 14 -28.70 -18.55 1.82
N PRO A 15 -29.94 -18.49 1.33
CA PRO A 15 -30.38 -17.40 0.47
C PRO A 15 -30.28 -16.08 1.24
N MET A 16 -29.66 -15.07 0.62
CA MET A 16 -29.82 -13.70 1.10
C MET A 16 -31.32 -13.37 1.04
N PRO A 17 -31.89 -12.75 2.08
CA PRO A 17 -33.27 -12.30 1.98
C PRO A 17 -33.37 -11.32 0.81
N ALA A 18 -34.25 -11.61 -0.15
CA ALA A 18 -34.51 -10.79 -1.35
C ALA A 18 -35.03 -9.38 -0.99
N GLU A 19 -35.51 -9.20 0.22
CA GLU A 19 -35.90 -7.92 0.81
C GLU A 19 -35.16 -7.72 2.13
N ILE A 20 -34.42 -6.61 2.24
CA ILE A 20 -33.93 -6.16 3.53
C ILE A 20 -35.15 -5.73 4.33
N PRO A 21 -35.55 -6.46 5.41
CA PRO A 21 -36.75 -6.13 6.15
C PRO A 21 -36.69 -4.70 6.67
N ALA A 22 -37.76 -3.94 6.52
CA ALA A 22 -37.92 -2.57 7.05
C ALA A 22 -37.77 -2.45 8.58
N GLY A 23 -37.55 -3.59 9.28
CA GLY A 23 -37.38 -3.68 10.75
C GLY A 23 -35.93 -3.74 11.23
N LEU A 24 -34.94 -3.46 10.38
CA LEU A 24 -33.49 -3.52 10.70
C LEU A 24 -32.95 -2.35 11.54
N VAL A 25 -33.81 -1.51 12.08
CA VAL A 25 -33.45 -0.48 13.06
C VAL A 25 -33.51 -1.10 14.45
N LYS A 26 -32.58 -1.97 14.79
CA LYS A 26 -32.37 -2.45 16.16
C LYS A 26 -31.11 -1.84 16.76
N MET A 27 -31.17 -1.54 18.06
CA MET A 27 -30.15 -0.81 18.81
C MET A 27 -28.82 -1.53 19.04
N THR A 28 -28.64 -2.75 18.51
CA THR A 28 -27.37 -3.47 18.49
C THR A 28 -26.90 -3.60 17.05
N PRO A 29 -25.60 -3.36 16.73
CA PRO A 29 -25.12 -3.53 15.38
C PRO A 29 -25.44 -4.93 14.87
N GLU A 30 -26.21 -5.01 13.78
CA GLU A 30 -26.40 -6.29 13.10
C GLU A 30 -25.13 -6.60 12.32
N ALA A 31 -24.51 -7.73 12.60
CA ALA A 31 -23.30 -8.15 11.95
C ALA A 31 -23.62 -9.16 10.83
N LEU A 32 -23.06 -8.92 9.66
CA LEU A 32 -23.09 -9.84 8.52
C LEU A 32 -21.66 -10.16 8.08
N LEU A 33 -21.38 -11.44 7.92
CA LEU A 33 -20.14 -11.95 7.34
C LEU A 33 -20.45 -12.62 6.00
N ILE A 34 -19.83 -12.15 4.93
CA ILE A 34 -19.90 -12.72 3.58
C ILE A 34 -18.57 -13.42 3.32
N GLU A 35 -18.56 -14.75 3.46
CA GLU A 35 -17.39 -15.59 3.20
C GLU A 35 -17.41 -16.13 1.78
N GLY A 36 -16.25 -16.15 1.12
CA GLY A 36 -16.11 -16.80 -0.17
C GLY A 36 -14.67 -16.71 -0.68
N GLY A 37 -14.29 -17.64 -1.54
CA GLY A 37 -12.99 -17.64 -2.20
C GLY A 37 -12.85 -16.52 -3.24
N VAL A 38 -11.79 -16.59 -4.04
CA VAL A 38 -11.51 -15.59 -5.07
C VAL A 38 -12.59 -15.61 -6.15
N ALA A 39 -12.99 -14.41 -6.59
CA ALA A 39 -13.99 -14.18 -7.64
C ALA A 39 -15.38 -14.81 -7.39
N THR A 40 -15.76 -15.05 -6.13
CA THR A 40 -17.10 -15.56 -5.79
C THR A 40 -18.18 -14.48 -5.73
N GLY A 41 -17.85 -13.21 -5.98
CA GLY A 41 -18.84 -12.12 -6.01
C GLY A 41 -19.04 -11.40 -4.66
N LYS A 42 -18.18 -11.61 -3.65
CA LYS A 42 -18.24 -10.95 -2.33
C LYS A 42 -18.48 -9.43 -2.42
N THR A 43 -17.63 -8.74 -3.17
CA THR A 43 -17.73 -7.28 -3.41
C THR A 43 -19.04 -6.90 -4.10
N GLN A 44 -19.59 -7.75 -4.97
CA GLN A 44 -20.87 -7.50 -5.63
C GLN A 44 -22.02 -7.57 -4.62
N VAL A 45 -22.03 -8.58 -3.76
CA VAL A 45 -23.04 -8.71 -2.69
C VAL A 45 -22.99 -7.50 -1.76
N LEU A 46 -21.78 -7.02 -1.43
CA LEU A 46 -21.60 -5.83 -0.60
C LEU A 46 -22.16 -4.57 -1.30
N LEU A 47 -21.92 -4.42 -2.61
CA LEU A 47 -22.44 -3.33 -3.43
C LEU A 47 -23.99 -3.35 -3.48
N GLU A 48 -24.58 -4.51 -3.70
CA GLU A 48 -26.04 -4.68 -3.70
C GLU A 48 -26.65 -4.35 -2.33
N ARG A 49 -25.94 -4.66 -1.24
CA ARG A 49 -26.37 -4.26 0.10
C ARG A 49 -26.39 -2.74 0.27
N VAL A 50 -25.38 -2.02 -0.25
CA VAL A 50 -25.39 -0.54 -0.25
C VAL A 50 -26.61 -0.02 -1.00
N ILE A 51 -26.89 -0.55 -2.19
CA ILE A 51 -28.07 -0.15 -3.00
C ILE A 51 -29.36 -0.42 -2.22
N GLY A 52 -29.48 -1.60 -1.59
CA GLY A 52 -30.65 -1.95 -0.78
C GLY A 52 -30.85 -1.02 0.42
N LEU A 53 -29.78 -0.56 1.10
CA LEU A 53 -29.88 0.45 2.17
C LEU A 53 -30.43 1.78 1.65
N LEU A 54 -29.93 2.23 0.49
CA LEU A 54 -30.42 3.48 -0.13
C LEU A 54 -31.88 3.36 -0.57
N ASP A 55 -32.28 2.22 -1.12
CA ASP A 55 -33.65 1.96 -1.54
C ASP A 55 -34.62 1.85 -0.34
N ALA A 56 -34.10 1.45 0.83
CA ALA A 56 -34.82 1.49 2.10
C ALA A 56 -34.89 2.92 2.73
N GLY A 57 -34.32 3.94 2.05
CA GLY A 57 -34.37 5.33 2.48
C GLY A 57 -33.25 5.77 3.43
N VAL A 58 -32.19 4.97 3.58
CA VAL A 58 -31.01 5.38 4.36
C VAL A 58 -30.28 6.51 3.61
N SER A 59 -29.93 7.58 4.32
CA SER A 59 -29.21 8.71 3.76
C SER A 59 -27.74 8.36 3.46
N VAL A 60 -27.19 8.92 2.37
CA VAL A 60 -25.81 8.64 1.91
C VAL A 60 -24.74 8.95 2.96
N ASP A 61 -24.96 9.98 3.80
CA ASP A 61 -24.06 10.39 4.88
C ASP A 61 -24.04 9.40 6.07
N LYS A 62 -24.97 8.44 6.11
CA LYS A 62 -25.08 7.39 7.14
C LYS A 62 -24.41 6.09 6.75
N VAL A 63 -23.87 6.00 5.56
CA VAL A 63 -23.23 4.78 5.02
C VAL A 63 -21.76 5.03 4.79
N LEU A 64 -20.91 4.17 5.33
CA LEU A 64 -19.47 4.13 5.09
C LEU A 64 -19.11 2.81 4.40
N VAL A 65 -18.36 2.88 3.32
CA VAL A 65 -17.71 1.70 2.72
C VAL A 65 -16.21 1.80 2.92
N VAL A 66 -15.61 0.77 3.51
CA VAL A 66 -14.16 0.69 3.73
C VAL A 66 -13.60 -0.46 2.91
N CYS A 67 -12.67 -0.15 2.01
CA CYS A 67 -11.96 -1.13 1.20
C CYS A 67 -10.52 -1.30 1.69
N ALA A 68 -9.91 -2.45 1.40
CA ALA A 68 -8.54 -2.72 1.79
C ALA A 68 -7.53 -1.79 1.09
N THR A 69 -7.84 -1.30 -0.12
CA THR A 69 -6.94 -0.44 -0.91
C THR A 69 -7.67 0.73 -1.55
N PRO A 70 -6.96 1.85 -1.85
CA PRO A 70 -7.55 2.95 -2.59
C PRO A 70 -8.06 2.54 -3.98
N GLY A 71 -7.33 1.70 -4.69
CA GLY A 71 -7.76 1.18 -5.99
C GLY A 71 -9.05 0.35 -5.90
N ALA A 72 -9.22 -0.46 -4.84
CA ALA A 72 -10.46 -1.18 -4.58
C ALA A 72 -11.61 -0.22 -4.24
N ALA A 73 -11.33 0.83 -3.46
CA ALA A 73 -12.32 1.86 -3.11
C ALA A 73 -12.81 2.61 -4.35
N GLU A 74 -11.90 3.00 -5.24
CA GLU A 74 -12.25 3.69 -6.50
C GLU A 74 -13.02 2.77 -7.45
N ALA A 75 -12.61 1.49 -7.58
CA ALA A 75 -13.34 0.50 -8.37
C ALA A 75 -14.75 0.26 -7.81
N PHE A 76 -14.88 0.17 -6.48
CA PHE A 76 -16.18 0.04 -5.83
C PHE A 76 -17.07 1.26 -6.09
N LYS A 77 -16.52 2.48 -5.91
CA LYS A 77 -17.19 3.75 -6.17
C LYS A 77 -17.69 3.85 -7.60
N THR A 78 -16.84 3.56 -8.57
CA THR A 78 -17.19 3.59 -10.00
C THR A 78 -18.36 2.66 -10.30
N ARG A 79 -18.30 1.42 -9.83
CA ARG A 79 -19.38 0.42 -10.03
C ARG A 79 -20.68 0.84 -9.33
N LEU A 80 -20.57 1.36 -8.11
CA LEU A 80 -21.74 1.82 -7.34
C LEU A 80 -22.44 2.99 -8.02
N VAL A 81 -21.70 4.00 -8.47
CA VAL A 81 -22.26 5.17 -9.15
C VAL A 81 -22.84 4.80 -10.50
N GLN A 82 -22.24 3.86 -11.24
CA GLN A 82 -22.81 3.31 -12.49
C GLN A 82 -24.14 2.59 -12.24
N ALA A 83 -24.24 1.80 -11.16
CA ALA A 83 -25.47 1.08 -10.81
C ALA A 83 -26.53 2.00 -10.19
N ARG A 84 -26.11 3.00 -9.40
CA ARG A 84 -27.00 3.92 -8.67
C ARG A 84 -26.37 5.33 -8.62
N PRO A 85 -26.65 6.22 -9.57
CA PRO A 85 -26.06 7.57 -9.62
C PRO A 85 -26.27 8.39 -8.34
N GLY A 86 -27.41 8.21 -7.64
CA GLY A 86 -27.69 8.86 -6.36
C GLY A 86 -26.77 8.44 -5.21
N ALA A 87 -25.96 7.42 -5.38
CA ALA A 87 -24.99 6.96 -4.38
C ALA A 87 -23.65 7.73 -4.40
N ALA A 88 -23.46 8.69 -5.30
CA ALA A 88 -22.21 9.45 -5.46
C ALA A 88 -21.72 10.14 -4.17
N GLY A 89 -22.64 10.45 -3.25
CA GLY A 89 -22.34 11.08 -1.96
C GLY A 89 -21.91 10.11 -0.85
N ILE A 90 -21.92 8.80 -1.08
CA ILE A 90 -21.46 7.83 -0.08
C ILE A 90 -19.95 7.94 0.08
N GLU A 91 -19.51 7.91 1.32
CA GLU A 91 -18.10 7.85 1.66
C GLU A 91 -17.55 6.44 1.43
N ILE A 92 -16.62 6.33 0.47
CA ILE A 92 -15.92 5.09 0.11
C ILE A 92 -14.43 5.37 0.24
N THR A 93 -13.73 4.67 1.13
CA THR A 93 -12.35 5.01 1.53
C THR A 93 -11.60 3.78 2.05
N THR A 94 -10.36 3.97 2.50
CA THR A 94 -9.63 2.97 3.30
C THR A 94 -9.60 3.38 4.77
N ALA A 95 -9.38 2.44 5.68
CA ALA A 95 -9.25 2.73 7.11
C ALA A 95 -8.18 3.79 7.38
N ARG A 96 -7.04 3.72 6.67
CA ARG A 96 -5.94 4.69 6.78
C ARG A 96 -6.34 6.09 6.30
N GLN A 97 -6.95 6.21 5.13
CA GLN A 97 -7.38 7.51 4.60
C GLN A 97 -8.43 8.15 5.51
N TRP A 98 -9.37 7.35 6.00
CA TRP A 98 -10.36 7.82 6.98
C TRP A 98 -9.65 8.34 8.25
N SER A 99 -8.70 7.58 8.79
CA SER A 99 -7.96 7.95 10.00
C SER A 99 -7.14 9.22 9.81
N LEU A 100 -6.42 9.36 8.68
CA LEU A 100 -5.66 10.59 8.37
C LEU A 100 -6.56 11.82 8.29
N ARG A 101 -7.77 11.67 7.77
CA ARG A 101 -8.74 12.77 7.75
C ARG A 101 -9.23 13.08 9.17
N ALA A 102 -9.55 12.08 9.97
CA ALA A 102 -9.97 12.24 11.35
C ALA A 102 -8.89 12.91 12.22
N LEU A 103 -7.61 12.58 12.01
CA LEU A 103 -6.48 13.18 12.71
C LEU A 103 -6.19 14.66 12.31
N ARG A 104 -6.95 15.24 11.39
CA ARG A 104 -6.94 16.70 11.16
C ARG A 104 -7.76 17.46 12.19
N GLU A 105 -8.67 16.78 12.88
CA GLU A 105 -9.48 17.38 13.95
C GLU A 105 -8.60 17.74 15.15
N PRO A 106 -8.68 18.98 15.68
CA PRO A 106 -7.84 19.41 16.81
C PRO A 106 -7.98 18.54 18.06
N GLU A 107 -9.19 18.02 18.32
CA GLU A 107 -9.40 17.10 19.44
C GLU A 107 -8.71 15.77 19.22
N ALA A 108 -8.75 15.21 18.00
CA ALA A 108 -8.07 13.97 17.68
C ALA A 108 -6.56 14.10 17.85
N GLN A 109 -5.98 15.22 17.43
CA GLN A 109 -4.55 15.51 17.63
C GLN A 109 -4.20 15.61 19.12
N ARG A 110 -5.01 16.32 19.91
CA ARG A 110 -4.79 16.47 21.34
C ARG A 110 -4.87 15.14 22.09
N VAL A 111 -5.86 14.30 21.78
CA VAL A 111 -6.08 13.01 22.45
C VAL A 111 -5.05 11.98 22.02
N SER A 112 -4.74 11.90 20.73
CA SER A 112 -3.79 10.91 20.19
C SER A 112 -2.32 11.33 20.34
N GLY A 113 -2.06 12.63 20.43
CA GLY A 113 -0.70 13.21 20.41
C GLY A 113 -0.10 13.32 19.01
N PHE A 114 -0.86 13.03 17.94
CA PHE A 114 -0.38 13.00 16.56
C PHE A 114 -1.27 13.77 15.60
N GLY A 115 -0.64 14.45 14.61
CA GLY A 115 -1.31 15.03 13.46
C GLY A 115 -1.41 14.06 12.29
N ALA A 116 -1.93 14.55 11.16
CA ALA A 116 -2.16 13.76 9.94
C ALA A 116 -0.93 13.71 9.00
N ARG A 117 0.26 14.13 9.43
CA ARG A 117 1.48 14.20 8.62
C ARG A 117 2.23 12.87 8.63
N MET A 118 1.80 11.92 7.80
CA MET A 118 2.44 10.61 7.72
C MET A 118 3.82 10.69 7.03
N LEU A 119 4.81 9.95 7.57
CA LEU A 119 6.16 9.88 7.03
C LEU A 119 6.20 9.07 5.73
N ALA A 120 6.88 9.63 4.72
CA ALA A 120 7.28 8.90 3.52
C ALA A 120 8.53 8.02 3.80
N PRO A 121 8.81 6.99 2.97
CA PRO A 121 9.96 6.10 3.20
C PRO A 121 11.30 6.80 3.32
N PHE A 122 11.56 7.84 2.52
CA PHE A 122 12.81 8.61 2.61
C PHE A 122 12.86 9.48 3.89
N GLU A 123 11.72 9.91 4.42
CA GLU A 123 11.62 10.61 5.71
C GLU A 123 11.87 9.65 6.88
N ILE A 124 11.47 8.37 6.73
CA ILE A 124 11.82 7.30 7.67
C ILE A 124 13.34 7.03 7.67
N ASP A 125 14.01 7.14 6.53
CA ASP A 125 15.48 7.00 6.46
C ASP A 125 16.17 8.09 7.28
N ILE A 126 15.69 9.34 7.26
CA ILE A 126 16.18 10.43 8.12
C ILE A 126 15.88 10.15 9.60
N LEU A 127 14.67 9.70 9.92
CA LEU A 127 14.32 9.28 11.28
C LEU A 127 15.24 8.17 11.79
N MET A 128 15.60 7.20 10.94
CA MET A 128 16.56 6.14 11.28
C MET A 128 17.96 6.69 11.62
N GLU A 129 18.40 7.76 10.94
CA GLU A 129 19.66 8.43 11.32
C GLU A 129 19.54 9.10 12.71
N ASP A 130 18.39 9.71 13.02
CA ASP A 130 18.14 10.27 14.35
C ASP A 130 18.14 9.19 15.44
N LEU A 131 17.55 8.03 15.19
CA LEU A 131 17.53 6.92 16.15
C LEU A 131 18.93 6.34 16.43
N LYS A 132 19.89 6.47 15.52
CA LYS A 132 21.29 6.05 15.76
C LYS A 132 21.96 6.84 16.86
N THR A 133 21.47 8.04 17.21
CA THR A 133 21.95 8.83 18.35
C THR A 133 21.73 8.14 19.70
N SER A 134 20.86 7.13 19.77
CA SER A 134 20.70 6.23 20.93
C SER A 134 21.93 5.37 21.22
N GLY A 135 22.87 5.24 20.27
CA GLY A 135 24.02 4.34 20.37
C GLY A 135 23.72 2.88 20.05
N VAL A 136 22.47 2.53 19.75
CA VAL A 136 22.07 1.16 19.38
C VAL A 136 22.52 0.85 17.94
N ARG A 137 23.00 -0.38 17.71
CA ARG A 137 23.52 -0.80 16.41
C ARG A 137 22.42 -0.73 15.32
N PRO A 138 22.75 -0.28 14.10
CA PRO A 138 21.76 -0.08 13.03
C PRO A 138 20.92 -1.32 12.70
N ARG A 139 21.49 -2.53 12.76
CA ARG A 139 20.75 -3.78 12.56
C ARG A 139 19.68 -3.96 13.64
N ARG A 140 20.04 -3.73 14.92
CA ARG A 140 19.11 -3.86 16.04
C ARG A 140 18.01 -2.80 15.99
N LEU A 141 18.34 -1.56 15.61
CA LEU A 141 17.33 -0.51 15.37
C LEU A 141 16.30 -0.91 14.32
N LYS A 142 16.74 -1.54 13.22
CA LYS A 142 15.80 -2.04 12.19
C LYS A 142 14.90 -3.16 12.72
N GLU A 143 15.44 -4.06 13.53
CA GLU A 143 14.67 -5.12 14.19
C GLU A 143 13.64 -4.52 15.16
N MET A 144 14.05 -3.56 15.99
CA MET A 144 13.15 -2.84 16.91
C MET A 144 12.05 -2.07 16.16
N LEU A 145 12.39 -1.36 15.09
CA LEU A 145 11.40 -0.62 14.32
C LEU A 145 10.35 -1.55 13.72
N ARG A 146 10.73 -2.74 13.23
CA ARG A 146 9.78 -3.76 12.76
C ARG A 146 8.90 -4.27 13.91
N PHE A 147 9.47 -4.48 15.08
CA PHE A 147 8.72 -4.86 16.27
C PHE A 147 7.71 -3.78 16.65
N PHE A 148 8.13 -2.50 16.72
CA PHE A 148 7.22 -1.39 16.99
C PHE A 148 6.11 -1.27 15.95
N TYR A 149 6.44 -1.41 14.66
CA TYR A 149 5.43 -1.38 13.58
C TYR A 149 4.36 -2.44 13.80
N LYS A 150 4.76 -3.69 14.04
CA LYS A 150 3.82 -4.78 14.32
C LYS A 150 2.99 -4.49 15.57
N SER A 151 3.64 -4.13 16.68
CA SER A 151 2.97 -3.87 17.96
C SER A 151 1.95 -2.73 17.87
N LEU A 152 2.29 -1.65 17.15
CA LEU A 152 1.38 -0.52 16.94
C LEU A 152 0.16 -0.89 16.07
N THR A 153 0.35 -1.73 15.04
CA THR A 153 -0.78 -2.20 14.23
C THR A 153 -1.67 -3.22 14.97
N GLU A 154 -1.10 -3.95 15.93
CA GLU A 154 -1.82 -4.89 16.79
C GLU A 154 -2.37 -4.27 18.08
N LEU A 155 -2.19 -2.94 18.28
CA LEU A 155 -2.62 -2.18 19.46
C LEU A 155 -1.96 -2.66 20.77
N CYS A 156 -0.76 -3.26 20.71
CA CYS A 156 -0.04 -3.71 21.90
C CYS A 156 0.38 -2.54 22.80
N ASP A 157 0.59 -1.34 22.23
CA ASP A 157 0.95 -0.12 22.95
C ASP A 157 -0.20 0.46 23.83
N TRP A 158 -1.34 -0.22 23.89
CA TRP A 158 -2.42 0.08 24.84
C TRP A 158 -2.19 -0.63 26.20
N GLU A 159 -1.27 -1.59 26.25
CA GLU A 159 -0.85 -2.29 27.47
C GLU A 159 0.40 -1.61 28.04
N GLU A 160 0.48 -1.46 29.39
CA GLU A 160 1.57 -0.73 30.04
C GLU A 160 2.94 -1.39 29.82
N ASP A 161 3.00 -2.73 29.80
CA ASP A 161 4.25 -3.52 29.78
C ASP A 161 4.60 -4.08 28.38
N TRP A 162 4.16 -3.47 27.28
CA TRP A 162 4.42 -3.99 25.95
C TRP A 162 5.89 -3.89 25.50
N LEU A 163 6.69 -3.00 26.13
CA LEU A 163 8.14 -2.87 25.92
C LEU A 163 8.88 -3.63 27.02
N LEU A 164 9.51 -4.75 26.64
CA LEU A 164 10.06 -5.71 27.59
C LEU A 164 11.48 -5.35 28.10
N THR A 165 12.24 -4.53 27.36
CA THR A 165 13.63 -4.21 27.66
C THR A 165 13.86 -2.70 27.80
N GLY A 166 14.82 -2.31 28.64
CA GLY A 166 15.21 -0.90 28.78
C GLY A 166 15.75 -0.30 27.48
N GLU A 167 16.34 -1.12 26.60
CA GLU A 167 16.79 -0.69 25.28
C GLU A 167 15.60 -0.37 24.36
N GLU A 168 14.54 -1.18 24.37
CA GLU A 168 13.30 -0.91 23.64
C GLU A 168 12.61 0.35 24.13
N GLN A 169 12.53 0.54 25.46
CA GLN A 169 11.97 1.75 26.07
C GLN A 169 12.74 3.01 25.67
N LEU A 170 14.09 2.95 25.69
CA LEU A 170 14.95 4.06 25.26
C LEU A 170 14.72 4.42 23.79
N VAL A 171 14.76 3.43 22.89
CA VAL A 171 14.62 3.67 21.45
C VAL A 171 13.20 4.12 21.11
N TYR A 172 12.18 3.55 21.74
CA TYR A 172 10.79 3.96 21.53
C TYR A 172 10.54 5.39 22.07
N GLY A 173 11.09 5.73 23.24
CA GLY A 173 11.02 7.10 23.76
C GLY A 173 11.65 8.11 22.81
N LEU A 174 12.85 7.81 22.30
CA LEU A 174 13.52 8.64 21.30
C LEU A 174 12.71 8.75 19.99
N LEU A 175 12.10 7.65 19.53
CA LEU A 175 11.21 7.64 18.38
C LEU A 175 10.02 8.60 18.58
N GLN A 176 9.36 8.53 19.74
CA GLN A 176 8.23 9.42 20.07
C GLN A 176 8.67 10.89 20.14
N ASP A 177 9.86 11.17 20.66
CA ASP A 177 10.43 12.53 20.70
C ASP A 177 10.72 13.08 19.30
N CYS A 178 11.28 12.25 18.39
CA CYS A 178 11.49 12.63 17.01
C CYS A 178 10.17 12.95 16.30
N LEU A 179 9.15 12.11 16.48
CA LEU A 179 7.84 12.31 15.86
C LEU A 179 7.12 13.55 16.40
N ARG A 180 7.13 13.77 17.74
CA ARG A 180 6.56 14.97 18.36
C ARG A 180 7.28 16.24 17.91
N PHE A 181 8.61 16.20 17.84
CA PHE A 181 9.39 17.33 17.37
C PHE A 181 9.04 17.70 15.93
N THR A 182 8.93 16.74 15.02
CA THR A 182 8.67 16.99 13.60
C THR A 182 7.19 17.14 13.24
N GLY A 183 6.27 16.81 14.15
CA GLY A 183 4.84 16.73 13.88
C GLY A 183 4.43 15.55 12.99
N GLY A 184 5.32 14.55 12.86
CA GLY A 184 5.11 13.38 12.00
C GLY A 184 4.39 12.23 12.70
N ILE A 185 3.80 11.32 11.91
CA ILE A 185 3.21 10.07 12.38
C ILE A 185 3.68 8.91 11.50
N LEU A 186 3.99 7.75 12.10
CA LEU A 186 4.31 6.55 11.35
C LEU A 186 3.04 5.90 10.78
N GLU A 187 3.18 5.24 9.64
CA GLU A 187 2.09 4.49 8.99
C GLU A 187 1.31 3.59 9.97
N PRO A 188 1.95 2.72 10.79
CA PRO A 188 1.23 1.84 11.73
C PRO A 188 0.54 2.58 12.88
N GLN A 189 0.93 3.82 13.17
CA GLN A 189 0.30 4.63 14.19
C GLN A 189 -1.01 5.28 13.73
N VAL A 190 -1.25 5.41 12.44
CA VAL A 190 -2.36 6.21 11.89
C VAL A 190 -3.72 5.69 12.37
N CYS A 191 -4.02 4.40 12.12
CA CYS A 191 -5.29 3.81 12.58
C CYS A 191 -5.32 3.66 14.10
N ASN A 192 -4.19 3.36 14.74
CA ASN A 192 -4.07 3.29 16.20
C ASN A 192 -4.40 4.64 16.87
N ALA A 193 -3.82 5.74 16.39
CA ALA A 193 -4.10 7.08 16.90
C ALA A 193 -5.57 7.48 16.74
N ALA A 194 -6.17 7.15 15.59
CA ALA A 194 -7.60 7.36 15.37
C ALA A 194 -8.47 6.52 16.33
N CYS A 195 -8.08 5.26 16.59
CA CYS A 195 -8.74 4.44 17.60
C CYS A 195 -8.63 5.07 19.00
N LYS A 196 -7.43 5.51 19.42
CA LYS A 196 -7.25 6.18 20.73
C LYS A 196 -8.20 7.36 20.88
N TRP A 197 -8.33 8.16 19.84
CA TRP A 197 -9.30 9.26 19.85
C TRP A 197 -10.76 8.80 19.93
N LEU A 198 -11.17 7.82 19.12
CA LEU A 198 -12.54 7.30 19.11
C LEU A 198 -12.97 6.65 20.44
N PHE A 199 -12.02 6.15 21.23
CA PHE A 199 -12.31 5.57 22.53
C PHE A 199 -12.23 6.56 23.69
N ASN A 200 -11.40 7.61 23.60
CA ASN A 200 -11.10 8.52 24.71
C ASN A 200 -11.53 9.97 24.46
N GLY A 201 -11.90 10.35 23.23
CA GLY A 201 -12.30 11.71 22.89
C GLY A 201 -13.77 11.99 23.24
N GLU A 202 -14.06 13.15 23.81
CA GLU A 202 -15.43 13.57 24.14
C GLU A 202 -16.28 13.79 22.89
N GLY A 203 -15.69 14.37 21.81
CA GLY A 203 -16.34 14.63 20.54
C GLY A 203 -16.45 13.41 19.61
N ALA A 204 -15.74 12.32 19.93
CA ALA A 204 -15.67 11.13 19.08
C ALA A 204 -17.03 10.45 18.85
N GLY A 205 -17.98 10.61 19.76
CA GLY A 205 -19.34 10.08 19.63
C GLY A 205 -20.15 10.67 18.45
N SER A 206 -19.75 11.83 17.92
CA SER A 206 -20.36 12.42 16.72
C SER A 206 -19.90 11.75 15.43
N PHE A 207 -18.71 11.11 15.44
CA PHE A 207 -18.14 10.39 14.33
C PHE A 207 -18.62 8.92 14.36
N GLY A 208 -19.39 8.55 13.37
CA GLY A 208 -19.89 7.18 13.23
C GLY A 208 -21.01 7.15 12.20
N TYR A 209 -21.15 5.98 11.60
CA TYR A 209 -22.11 5.73 10.54
C TYR A 209 -23.15 4.74 11.03
N ASP A 210 -24.36 4.88 10.56
CA ASP A 210 -25.42 3.93 10.90
C ASP A 210 -25.08 2.55 10.31
N HIS A 211 -24.49 2.54 9.11
CA HIS A 211 -24.09 1.32 8.40
C HIS A 211 -22.64 1.40 7.92
N VAL A 212 -21.82 0.42 8.32
CA VAL A 212 -20.43 0.26 7.85
C VAL A 212 -20.31 -1.03 7.05
N LEU A 213 -19.77 -0.92 5.84
CA LEU A 213 -19.53 -2.04 4.94
C LEU A 213 -18.03 -2.15 4.67
N VAL A 214 -17.46 -3.35 4.83
CA VAL A 214 -16.01 -3.55 4.76
C VAL A 214 -15.69 -4.63 3.74
N ASP A 215 -14.93 -4.26 2.71
CA ASP A 215 -14.46 -5.21 1.70
C ASP A 215 -13.05 -5.71 2.03
N ASP A 216 -12.85 -7.04 1.94
CA ASP A 216 -11.59 -7.72 2.24
C ASP A 216 -11.07 -7.50 3.68
N TYR A 217 -11.92 -7.70 4.67
CA TYR A 217 -11.64 -7.52 6.10
C TYR A 217 -10.39 -8.29 6.58
N GLN A 218 -10.11 -9.48 6.01
CA GLN A 218 -8.94 -10.29 6.32
C GLN A 218 -7.60 -9.65 5.94
N LEU A 219 -7.61 -8.62 5.09
CA LEU A 219 -6.40 -7.88 4.68
C LEU A 219 -6.07 -6.72 5.62
N MET A 220 -6.91 -6.44 6.61
CA MET A 220 -6.76 -5.30 7.52
C MET A 220 -5.94 -5.66 8.77
N SER A 221 -5.21 -4.68 9.30
CA SER A 221 -4.57 -4.78 10.62
C SER A 221 -5.61 -4.79 11.74
N ARG A 222 -5.21 -5.21 12.96
CA ARG A 222 -6.08 -5.17 14.13
C ARG A 222 -6.59 -3.76 14.41
N ALA A 223 -5.72 -2.74 14.31
CA ALA A 223 -6.12 -1.35 14.49
C ALA A 223 -7.19 -0.92 13.50
N SER A 224 -7.05 -1.30 12.20
CA SER A 224 -8.06 -1.01 11.17
C SER A 224 -9.37 -1.74 11.42
N GLN A 225 -9.31 -3.01 11.86
CA GLN A 225 -10.49 -3.80 12.19
C GLN A 225 -11.25 -3.24 13.41
N VAL A 226 -10.53 -2.85 14.46
CA VAL A 226 -11.11 -2.19 15.64
C VAL A 226 -11.74 -0.85 15.26
N LEU A 227 -11.07 -0.08 14.41
CA LEU A 227 -11.59 1.20 13.89
C LEU A 227 -12.95 1.04 13.22
N VAL A 228 -13.06 0.16 12.23
CA VAL A 228 -14.30 -0.01 11.45
C VAL A 228 -15.45 -0.55 12.31
N ASN A 229 -15.15 -1.44 13.26
CA ASN A 229 -16.13 -1.92 14.22
C ASN A 229 -16.63 -0.77 15.12
N ARG A 230 -15.73 0.13 15.56
CA ARG A 230 -16.10 1.27 16.43
C ARG A 230 -16.94 2.33 15.70
N LEU A 231 -16.78 2.45 14.38
CA LEU A 231 -17.53 3.40 13.54
C LEU A 231 -18.97 2.94 13.25
N ALA A 232 -19.28 1.66 13.37
CA ALA A 232 -20.59 1.10 13.07
C ALA A 232 -21.57 1.31 14.24
N ARG A 233 -22.73 1.94 13.97
CA ARG A 233 -23.78 2.19 14.97
C ARG A 233 -24.92 1.18 14.92
N LEU A 234 -25.46 0.91 13.74
CA LEU A 234 -26.62 0.03 13.56
C LEU A 234 -26.25 -1.30 12.91
N SER A 235 -25.42 -1.29 11.89
CA SER A 235 -24.97 -2.54 11.26
C SER A 235 -23.54 -2.48 10.73
N ILE A 236 -22.89 -3.65 10.73
CA ILE A 236 -21.61 -3.86 10.06
C ILE A 236 -21.70 -5.09 9.16
N ALA A 237 -21.31 -4.94 7.89
CA ALA A 237 -21.20 -6.06 6.96
C ALA A 237 -19.75 -6.18 6.48
N VAL A 238 -19.15 -7.35 6.60
CA VAL A 238 -17.76 -7.59 6.20
C VAL A 238 -17.68 -8.70 5.16
N THR A 239 -16.83 -8.53 4.16
CA THR A 239 -16.45 -9.65 3.28
C THR A 239 -15.12 -10.23 3.75
N ALA A 240 -14.96 -11.55 3.62
CA ALA A 240 -13.72 -12.23 3.96
C ALA A 240 -13.40 -13.37 2.99
N ASP A 241 -12.10 -13.55 2.76
CA ASP A 241 -11.51 -14.64 1.99
C ASP A 241 -10.28 -15.17 2.73
N SER A 242 -10.39 -16.34 3.37
CA SER A 242 -9.28 -16.96 4.08
C SER A 242 -8.18 -17.43 3.13
N SER A 243 -8.54 -17.72 1.87
CA SER A 243 -7.62 -18.26 0.86
C SER A 243 -6.73 -17.20 0.22
N ALA A 244 -7.11 -15.92 0.22
CA ALA A 244 -6.37 -14.84 -0.41
C ALA A 244 -5.88 -13.83 0.63
N ARG A 245 -4.56 -13.79 0.87
CA ARG A 245 -3.93 -12.90 1.86
C ARG A 245 -2.74 -12.15 1.25
N ALA A 246 -2.58 -10.88 1.64
CA ALA A 246 -1.42 -10.06 1.28
C ALA A 246 -1.04 -9.10 2.42
N GLU A 247 0.25 -8.82 2.58
CA GLU A 247 0.78 -7.95 3.64
C GLU A 247 1.05 -6.50 3.20
N VAL A 248 0.63 -6.11 1.99
CA VAL A 248 1.11 -4.86 1.40
C VAL A 248 0.33 -3.63 1.85
N PHE A 249 -0.94 -3.78 2.11
CA PHE A 249 -1.84 -2.62 2.29
C PHE A 249 -1.98 -2.19 3.73
N ASP A 250 -1.86 -3.16 4.60
CA ASP A 250 -1.69 -2.97 6.01
C ASP A 250 -0.47 -3.79 6.37
N SER A 251 0.58 -3.17 6.85
CA SER A 251 1.89 -3.79 7.03
C SER A 251 1.83 -5.13 7.76
N TYR A 252 0.76 -5.38 8.50
CA TYR A 252 0.52 -6.60 9.28
C TYR A 252 -0.98 -6.94 9.34
N PRO A 253 -1.56 -7.62 8.32
CA PRO A 253 -2.92 -8.14 8.40
C PRO A 253 -3.09 -9.02 9.64
N TYR A 254 -4.18 -8.83 10.36
CA TYR A 254 -4.38 -9.51 11.62
C TYR A 254 -5.08 -10.86 11.41
N GLU A 255 -4.33 -11.94 11.56
CA GLU A 255 -4.79 -13.31 11.24
C GLU A 255 -5.98 -13.77 12.11
N GLN A 256 -6.07 -13.30 13.37
CA GLN A 256 -7.14 -13.66 14.30
C GLN A 256 -8.37 -12.76 14.18
N GLY A 257 -8.32 -11.72 13.33
CA GLY A 257 -9.33 -10.68 13.27
C GLY A 257 -10.73 -11.18 12.93
N LEU A 258 -10.83 -12.17 12.05
CA LEU A 258 -12.12 -12.77 11.72
C LEU A 258 -12.71 -13.54 12.92
N GLN A 259 -11.88 -14.25 13.68
CA GLN A 259 -12.31 -14.93 14.90
C GLN A 259 -12.71 -13.92 15.99
N GLU A 260 -11.96 -12.83 16.15
CA GLU A 260 -12.34 -11.73 17.07
C GLU A 260 -13.68 -11.11 16.66
N PHE A 261 -13.90 -10.90 15.35
CA PHE A 261 -15.17 -10.39 14.81
C PHE A 261 -16.34 -11.32 15.14
N LEU A 262 -16.17 -12.64 14.94
CA LEU A 262 -17.19 -13.64 15.28
C LEU A 262 -17.47 -13.68 16.79
N ASN A 263 -16.44 -13.60 17.61
CA ASN A 263 -16.58 -13.61 19.07
C ASN A 263 -17.30 -12.34 19.58
N ALA A 264 -17.01 -11.19 18.97
CA ALA A 264 -17.66 -9.92 19.31
C ALA A 264 -19.12 -9.85 18.83
N ASN A 265 -19.49 -10.64 17.82
CA ASN A 265 -20.83 -10.66 17.22
C ASN A 265 -21.43 -12.06 17.25
N PRO A 266 -21.87 -12.58 18.42
CA PRO A 266 -22.34 -13.97 18.57
C PRO A 266 -23.59 -14.29 17.75
N HIS A 267 -24.31 -13.30 17.27
CA HIS A 267 -25.50 -13.43 16.42
C HIS A 267 -25.23 -13.04 14.96
N VAL A 268 -23.96 -13.04 14.52
CA VAL A 268 -23.59 -12.69 13.16
C VAL A 268 -24.27 -13.61 12.14
N GLN A 269 -24.86 -13.00 11.12
CA GLN A 269 -25.35 -13.75 9.97
C GLN A 269 -24.16 -14.09 9.07
N ILE A 270 -24.05 -15.36 8.65
CA ILE A 270 -22.95 -15.80 7.77
C ILE A 270 -23.54 -16.25 6.45
N THR A 271 -23.15 -15.57 5.38
CA THR A 271 -23.44 -15.95 4.00
C THR A 271 -22.18 -16.53 3.36
N ARG A 272 -22.26 -17.74 2.81
CA ARG A 272 -21.13 -18.42 2.17
C ARG A 272 -21.33 -18.52 0.68
N LEU A 273 -20.40 -17.95 -0.08
CA LEU A 273 -20.37 -17.98 -1.54
C LEU A 273 -19.43 -19.10 -1.99
N ALA A 274 -19.99 -20.19 -2.44
CA ALA A 274 -19.24 -21.40 -2.80
C ALA A 274 -18.75 -21.43 -4.24
N SER A 275 -19.33 -20.59 -5.12
CA SER A 275 -19.10 -20.64 -6.57
C SER A 275 -18.31 -19.43 -7.07
N SER A 276 -17.25 -19.68 -7.81
CA SER A 276 -16.40 -18.66 -8.45
C SER A 276 -16.86 -18.37 -9.89
N PHE A 277 -16.81 -17.10 -10.27
CA PHE A 277 -17.07 -16.61 -11.64
C PHE A 277 -15.81 -16.52 -12.49
N ALA A 278 -14.65 -16.91 -11.98
CA ALA A 278 -13.43 -17.04 -12.76
C ALA A 278 -13.53 -18.19 -13.77
N CYS A 279 -12.72 -18.17 -14.84
CA CYS A 279 -12.71 -19.23 -15.84
C CYS A 279 -12.26 -20.59 -15.24
N PRO A 280 -12.63 -21.73 -15.85
CA PRO A 280 -12.28 -23.04 -15.34
C PRO A 280 -10.80 -23.25 -15.07
N ALA A 281 -9.91 -22.76 -15.94
CA ALA A 281 -8.46 -22.82 -15.77
C ALA A 281 -8.00 -22.09 -14.50
N ALA A 282 -8.55 -20.91 -14.21
CA ALA A 282 -8.23 -20.12 -13.03
C ALA A 282 -8.70 -20.78 -11.73
N VAL A 283 -9.94 -21.30 -11.73
CA VAL A 283 -10.50 -22.03 -10.60
C VAL A 283 -9.73 -23.32 -10.33
N GLY A 284 -9.37 -24.07 -11.38
CA GLY A 284 -8.54 -25.28 -11.26
C GLY A 284 -7.18 -24.98 -10.64
N ALA A 285 -6.49 -23.95 -11.13
CA ALA A 285 -5.19 -23.53 -10.60
C ALA A 285 -5.28 -23.08 -9.14
N ALA A 286 -6.28 -22.26 -8.78
CA ALA A 286 -6.48 -21.79 -7.41
C ALA A 286 -6.80 -22.95 -6.45
N ASN A 287 -7.68 -23.87 -6.84
CA ASN A 287 -8.03 -25.05 -6.03
C ASN A 287 -6.85 -26.01 -5.86
N GLY A 288 -6.01 -26.17 -6.89
CA GLY A 288 -4.79 -26.97 -6.79
C GLY A 288 -3.84 -26.42 -5.73
N ILE A 289 -3.65 -25.11 -5.70
CA ILE A 289 -2.84 -24.44 -4.66
C ILE A 289 -3.52 -24.52 -3.28
N ALA A 290 -4.83 -24.31 -3.22
CA ALA A 290 -5.61 -24.36 -1.98
C ALA A 290 -5.51 -25.72 -1.28
N SER A 291 -5.33 -26.82 -2.02
CA SER A 291 -5.14 -28.17 -1.50
C SER A 291 -3.75 -28.43 -0.89
N HIS A 292 -2.80 -27.50 -1.03
CA HIS A 292 -1.45 -27.66 -0.49
C HIS A 292 -1.45 -27.78 1.04
N PRO A 293 -0.63 -28.69 1.65
CA PRO A 293 -0.64 -28.92 3.11
C PRO A 293 -0.38 -27.69 3.99
N LEU A 294 0.30 -26.68 3.46
CA LEU A 294 0.55 -25.43 4.19
C LEU A 294 -0.60 -24.42 4.07
N VAL A 295 -1.58 -24.66 3.22
CA VAL A 295 -2.73 -23.75 2.96
C VAL A 295 -4.02 -24.38 3.48
N GLN A 296 -4.38 -25.56 3.02
CA GLN A 296 -5.54 -26.36 3.44
C GLN A 296 -6.88 -25.59 3.39
N GLU A 297 -7.06 -24.78 2.35
CA GLU A 297 -8.27 -24.02 2.15
C GLU A 297 -9.32 -24.83 1.37
N LYS A 298 -10.59 -24.44 1.54
CA LYS A 298 -11.69 -25.09 0.84
C LYS A 298 -11.66 -24.76 -0.65
N ALA A 299 -11.84 -25.77 -1.48
CA ALA A 299 -12.03 -25.60 -2.91
C ALA A 299 -13.34 -24.83 -3.20
N VAL A 300 -13.29 -23.96 -4.21
CA VAL A 300 -14.47 -23.28 -4.74
C VAL A 300 -15.00 -24.00 -5.98
N LEU A 301 -16.31 -23.97 -6.20
CA LEU A 301 -16.93 -24.50 -7.40
C LEU A 301 -16.72 -23.52 -8.56
N CYS A 302 -16.59 -24.03 -9.77
CA CYS A 302 -16.54 -23.20 -10.97
C CYS A 302 -17.96 -23.01 -11.52
N ASN A 303 -18.49 -21.79 -11.42
CA ASN A 303 -19.80 -21.46 -12.00
C ASN A 303 -19.70 -20.92 -13.43
N ASN A 304 -18.51 -20.46 -13.84
CA ASN A 304 -18.27 -19.93 -15.17
C ASN A 304 -17.93 -21.07 -16.15
N GLN A 305 -18.80 -21.31 -17.13
CA GLN A 305 -18.55 -22.29 -18.19
C GLN A 305 -17.91 -21.65 -19.44
N VAL A 306 -17.70 -20.33 -19.42
CA VAL A 306 -17.08 -19.57 -20.49
C VAL A 306 -15.60 -19.31 -20.16
N GLY A 307 -14.75 -19.34 -21.17
CA GLY A 307 -13.32 -19.06 -21.03
C GLY A 307 -12.46 -20.31 -21.14
N ALA A 308 -11.16 -20.15 -20.84
CA ALA A 308 -10.17 -21.21 -21.00
C ALA A 308 -10.34 -22.30 -19.95
N HIS A 309 -10.27 -23.56 -20.36
CA HIS A 309 -10.24 -24.73 -19.48
C HIS A 309 -8.83 -25.05 -18.98
N ASP A 310 -7.79 -24.66 -19.76
CA ASP A 310 -6.39 -24.93 -19.45
C ASP A 310 -5.59 -23.63 -19.25
N VAL A 311 -4.64 -23.66 -18.34
CA VAL A 311 -3.68 -22.58 -18.11
C VAL A 311 -2.68 -22.54 -19.27
N ARG A 312 -2.62 -21.42 -20.00
CA ARG A 312 -1.61 -21.22 -21.04
C ARG A 312 -0.25 -20.93 -20.41
N ARG A 313 0.74 -21.79 -20.65
CA ARG A 313 2.10 -21.67 -20.13
C ARG A 313 3.06 -21.34 -21.25
N ILE A 314 3.86 -20.30 -21.10
CA ILE A 314 4.84 -19.83 -22.10
C ILE A 314 6.21 -19.73 -21.45
N TRP A 315 7.17 -20.46 -22.01
CA TRP A 315 8.55 -20.46 -21.54
C TRP A 315 9.44 -19.93 -22.64
N ALA A 316 9.92 -18.70 -22.44
CA ALA A 316 10.91 -18.11 -23.32
C ALA A 316 12.32 -18.63 -22.99
N GLU A 317 13.23 -18.49 -23.92
CA GLU A 317 14.64 -18.79 -23.67
C GLU A 317 15.26 -17.73 -22.74
N THR A 318 14.97 -16.46 -22.96
CA THR A 318 15.56 -15.31 -22.25
C THR A 318 14.49 -14.39 -21.67
N PRO A 319 14.86 -13.51 -20.69
CA PRO A 319 13.95 -12.47 -20.20
C PRO A 319 13.39 -11.53 -21.28
N SER A 320 14.19 -11.24 -22.32
CA SER A 320 13.74 -10.41 -23.46
C SER A 320 12.71 -11.16 -24.32
N GLY A 321 12.88 -12.47 -24.48
CA GLY A 321 11.90 -13.33 -25.13
C GLY A 321 10.59 -13.38 -24.33
N GLU A 322 10.69 -13.58 -23.00
CA GLU A 322 9.52 -13.53 -22.11
C GLU A 322 8.77 -12.20 -22.25
N LEU A 323 9.49 -11.05 -22.26
CA LEU A 323 8.88 -9.74 -22.44
C LEU A 323 8.12 -9.65 -23.79
N THR A 324 8.68 -10.21 -24.85
CA THR A 324 8.02 -10.27 -26.17
C THR A 324 6.72 -11.06 -26.12
N ASP A 325 6.75 -12.21 -25.46
CA ASP A 325 5.57 -13.08 -25.30
C ASP A 325 4.47 -12.44 -24.43
N ILE A 326 4.89 -11.76 -23.34
CA ILE A 326 3.98 -10.99 -22.49
C ILE A 326 3.28 -9.90 -23.32
N CYS A 327 4.06 -9.08 -24.03
CA CYS A 327 3.50 -8.00 -24.85
C CYS A 327 2.56 -8.54 -25.92
N SER A 328 2.88 -9.65 -26.57
CA SER A 328 2.00 -10.28 -27.57
C SER A 328 0.70 -10.78 -26.95
N ALA A 329 0.73 -11.40 -25.76
CA ALA A 329 -0.47 -11.85 -25.05
C ALA A 329 -1.36 -10.67 -24.63
N VAL A 330 -0.75 -9.56 -24.22
CA VAL A 330 -1.46 -8.32 -23.87
C VAL A 330 -2.09 -7.68 -25.11
N GLU A 331 -1.35 -7.56 -26.23
CA GLU A 331 -1.86 -7.02 -27.49
C GLU A 331 -3.09 -7.81 -27.99
N ASP A 332 -3.03 -9.13 -27.96
CA ASP A 332 -4.15 -9.99 -28.34
C ASP A 332 -5.36 -9.77 -27.41
N GLY A 333 -5.11 -9.61 -26.10
CA GLY A 333 -6.17 -9.30 -25.13
C GLY A 333 -6.83 -7.94 -25.41
N VAL A 334 -6.03 -6.89 -25.57
CA VAL A 334 -6.51 -5.53 -25.86
C VAL A 334 -7.26 -5.48 -27.20
N ARG A 335 -6.71 -6.12 -28.25
CA ARG A 335 -7.38 -6.20 -29.57
C ARG A 335 -8.73 -6.92 -29.49
N ALA A 336 -8.87 -7.87 -28.56
CA ALA A 336 -10.13 -8.56 -28.29
C ALA A 336 -11.08 -7.78 -27.35
N GLY A 337 -10.74 -6.54 -26.96
CA GLY A 337 -11.55 -5.71 -26.06
C GLY A 337 -11.59 -6.20 -24.60
N ARG A 338 -10.60 -6.99 -24.17
CA ARG A 338 -10.54 -7.61 -22.85
C ARG A 338 -9.88 -6.67 -21.83
N LYS A 339 -10.35 -6.71 -20.58
CA LYS A 339 -9.63 -6.13 -19.45
C LYS A 339 -8.41 -7.01 -19.12
N VAL A 340 -7.22 -6.43 -19.21
CA VAL A 340 -5.96 -7.17 -19.03
C VAL A 340 -5.25 -6.72 -17.75
N SER A 341 -4.84 -7.69 -16.94
CA SER A 341 -3.94 -7.46 -15.80
C SER A 341 -2.66 -8.27 -15.99
N VAL A 342 -1.54 -7.58 -15.98
CA VAL A 342 -0.20 -8.20 -15.99
C VAL A 342 0.35 -8.15 -14.58
N VAL A 343 0.65 -9.31 -14.01
CA VAL A 343 1.12 -9.43 -12.64
C VAL A 343 2.54 -9.99 -12.64
N ALA A 344 3.49 -9.19 -12.19
CA ALA A 344 4.89 -9.58 -12.12
C ALA A 344 5.29 -10.04 -10.71
N THR A 345 6.22 -10.96 -10.63
CA THR A 345 6.76 -11.47 -9.37
C THR A 345 7.69 -10.48 -8.65
N ASN A 346 8.14 -9.43 -9.35
CA ASN A 346 8.97 -8.37 -8.76
C ASN A 346 8.82 -7.02 -9.49
N ALA A 347 9.19 -5.93 -8.80
CA ALA A 347 9.04 -4.57 -9.30
C ALA A 347 9.94 -4.23 -10.51
N LEU A 348 11.06 -4.93 -10.70
CA LEU A 348 11.93 -4.72 -11.86
C LEU A 348 11.22 -5.17 -13.14
N TRP A 349 10.54 -6.32 -13.09
CA TRP A 349 9.73 -6.82 -14.21
C TRP A 349 8.59 -5.86 -14.53
N VAL A 350 7.89 -5.32 -13.53
CA VAL A 350 6.83 -4.30 -13.75
C VAL A 350 7.34 -3.17 -14.64
N ARG A 351 8.49 -2.57 -14.31
CA ARG A 351 9.06 -1.45 -15.08
C ARG A 351 9.43 -1.85 -16.52
N ASN A 352 10.02 -3.02 -16.69
CA ASN A 352 10.39 -3.51 -18.02
C ASN A 352 9.16 -3.79 -18.89
N ILE A 353 8.11 -4.36 -18.29
CA ILE A 353 6.84 -4.66 -18.97
C ILE A 353 6.13 -3.37 -19.38
N VAL A 354 6.02 -2.40 -18.47
CA VAL A 354 5.43 -1.08 -18.77
C VAL A 354 6.12 -0.46 -19.98
N ARG A 355 7.45 -0.35 -19.97
CA ARG A 355 8.22 0.20 -21.10
C ARG A 355 7.97 -0.59 -22.39
N GLY A 356 8.03 -1.92 -22.34
CA GLY A 356 7.81 -2.76 -23.52
C GLY A 356 6.40 -2.65 -24.12
N LEU A 357 5.38 -2.37 -23.31
CA LEU A 357 4.01 -2.10 -23.76
C LEU A 357 3.86 -0.68 -24.33
N GLU A 358 4.46 0.31 -23.68
CA GLU A 358 4.44 1.71 -24.14
C GLU A 358 5.18 1.88 -25.47
N ASP A 359 6.32 1.19 -25.67
CA ASP A 359 7.05 1.14 -26.95
C ASP A 359 6.16 0.58 -28.10
N ARG A 360 5.11 -0.18 -27.76
CA ARG A 360 4.09 -0.70 -28.70
C ARG A 360 2.81 0.13 -28.76
N GLY A 361 2.80 1.29 -28.11
CA GLY A 361 1.68 2.23 -28.08
C GLY A 361 0.52 1.81 -27.17
N ILE A 362 0.74 0.84 -26.28
CA ILE A 362 -0.26 0.40 -25.31
C ILE A 362 -0.11 1.22 -24.04
N LYS A 363 -1.13 2.01 -23.70
CA LYS A 363 -1.17 2.78 -22.45
C LYS A 363 -1.39 1.86 -21.26
N THR A 364 -0.60 2.06 -20.21
CA THR A 364 -0.66 1.23 -19.01
C THR A 364 -1.08 2.03 -17.78
N ARG A 365 -1.71 1.34 -16.82
CA ARG A 365 -1.75 1.74 -15.41
C ARG A 365 -0.80 0.83 -14.66
N ARG A 366 0.19 1.38 -13.97
CA ARG A 366 1.10 0.56 -13.17
C ARG A 366 0.84 0.69 -11.69
N GLY A 367 0.96 -0.42 -10.98
CA GLY A 367 0.97 -0.42 -9.52
C GLY A 367 2.16 0.37 -9.00
N PHE A 368 1.91 1.23 -8.01
CA PHE A 368 2.91 2.06 -7.35
C PHE A 368 2.87 1.83 -5.84
N THR A 369 4.04 1.79 -5.23
CA THR A 369 4.18 1.86 -3.78
C THR A 369 5.18 2.96 -3.42
N SER A 370 4.97 3.64 -2.31
CA SER A 370 5.88 4.67 -1.81
C SER A 370 7.32 4.16 -1.61
N LYS A 371 7.52 2.85 -1.48
CA LYS A 371 8.85 2.19 -1.40
C LYS A 371 9.67 2.33 -2.67
N GLU A 372 9.08 2.74 -3.80
CA GLU A 372 9.79 3.02 -5.05
C GLU A 372 10.54 4.36 -5.00
N ILE A 373 10.12 5.28 -4.14
CA ILE A 373 10.78 6.56 -3.94
C ILE A 373 12.00 6.33 -3.06
N ARG A 374 13.13 6.18 -3.71
CA ARG A 374 14.43 5.92 -3.08
C ARG A 374 15.46 6.89 -3.61
N GLY A 375 16.50 7.08 -2.82
CA GLY A 375 17.70 7.82 -3.15
C GLY A 375 18.71 7.64 -2.03
N ASP A 376 19.99 7.82 -2.32
CA ASP A 376 20.99 7.90 -1.26
C ASP A 376 20.97 9.33 -0.70
N LEU A 377 20.28 9.51 0.42
CA LEU A 377 20.13 10.82 1.05
C LEU A 377 21.45 11.47 1.48
N ARG A 378 22.55 10.71 1.51
CA ARG A 378 23.90 11.22 1.79
C ARG A 378 24.58 11.79 0.56
N ASP A 379 24.09 11.42 -0.62
CA ASP A 379 24.60 11.89 -1.91
C ASP A 379 23.51 12.71 -2.62
N LEU A 380 23.65 14.04 -2.58
CA LEU A 380 22.68 14.96 -3.15
C LEU A 380 22.48 14.74 -4.66
N THR A 381 23.44 14.12 -5.37
CA THR A 381 23.33 13.78 -6.78
C THR A 381 22.47 12.55 -7.04
N ARG A 382 22.21 11.73 -6.01
CA ARG A 382 21.46 10.48 -6.08
C ARG A 382 20.12 10.51 -5.36
N CYS A 383 19.70 11.65 -4.86
CA CYS A 383 18.45 11.82 -4.13
C CYS A 383 17.55 12.93 -4.71
N SER A 384 17.61 13.19 -6.02
CA SER A 384 16.82 14.24 -6.68
C SER A 384 15.33 14.14 -6.41
N VAL A 385 14.73 12.94 -6.50
CA VAL A 385 13.31 12.73 -6.23
C VAL A 385 12.94 13.08 -4.79
N PRO A 386 13.57 12.53 -3.74
CA PRO A 386 13.35 12.96 -2.36
C PRO A 386 13.54 14.47 -2.14
N ARG A 387 14.55 15.09 -2.78
CA ARG A 387 14.80 16.52 -2.67
C ARG A 387 13.66 17.35 -3.25
N ILE A 388 13.21 17.05 -4.47
CA ILE A 388 12.10 17.75 -5.14
C ILE A 388 10.80 17.60 -4.30
N LEU A 389 10.49 16.40 -3.81
CA LEU A 389 9.30 16.17 -3.00
C LEU A 389 9.36 16.89 -1.64
N THR A 390 10.55 16.99 -1.04
CA THR A 390 10.74 17.74 0.22
C THR A 390 10.63 19.25 -0.05
N ALA A 391 11.24 19.75 -1.12
CA ALA A 391 11.12 21.14 -1.55
C ALA A 391 9.65 21.51 -1.81
N LEU A 392 8.91 20.67 -2.52
CA LEU A 392 7.47 20.85 -2.76
C LEU A 392 6.67 20.91 -1.45
N SER A 393 7.06 20.12 -0.42
CA SER A 393 6.40 20.18 0.89
C SER A 393 6.69 21.48 1.62
N LEU A 394 7.94 21.98 1.57
CA LEU A 394 8.33 23.28 2.16
C LEU A 394 7.66 24.46 1.47
N LEU A 395 7.48 24.38 0.15
CA LEU A 395 6.77 25.40 -0.63
C LEU A 395 5.27 25.40 -0.35
N ALA A 396 4.71 24.23 -0.11
CA ALA A 396 3.29 24.07 0.24
C ALA A 396 2.97 24.52 1.66
N ASP A 397 3.88 24.24 2.59
CA ASP A 397 3.78 24.62 4.00
C ASP A 397 5.19 24.88 4.57
N PRO A 398 5.62 26.15 4.63
CA PRO A 398 6.91 26.51 5.24
C PRO A 398 7.02 26.16 6.74
N ALA A 399 5.92 25.82 7.40
CA ALA A 399 5.88 25.38 8.79
C ALA A 399 5.92 23.84 8.94
N ASP A 400 6.00 23.06 7.85
CA ASP A 400 6.15 21.59 7.90
C ASP A 400 7.49 21.21 8.55
N GLY A 401 7.45 20.91 9.86
CA GLY A 401 8.62 20.53 10.66
C GLY A 401 9.29 19.26 10.16
N LEU A 402 8.54 18.31 9.60
CA LEU A 402 9.08 17.07 9.05
C LEU A 402 9.81 17.32 7.73
N ALA A 403 9.26 18.16 6.85
CA ALA A 403 9.93 18.55 5.61
C ALA A 403 11.23 19.33 5.92
N MET A 404 11.19 20.26 6.87
CA MET A 404 12.37 21.03 7.29
C MET A 404 13.44 20.10 7.89
N ARG A 405 13.05 19.17 8.78
CA ARG A 405 14.00 18.17 9.34
C ARG A 405 14.62 17.32 8.22
N THR A 406 13.81 16.88 7.27
CA THR A 406 14.25 16.05 6.14
C THR A 406 15.24 16.82 5.27
N TRP A 407 14.94 18.06 4.92
CA TRP A 407 15.83 18.94 4.17
C TRP A 407 17.19 19.12 4.86
N CYS A 408 17.19 19.42 6.14
CA CYS A 408 18.41 19.56 6.95
C CYS A 408 19.21 18.25 7.10
N GLY A 409 18.59 17.09 6.88
CA GLY A 409 19.25 15.79 6.98
C GLY A 409 19.89 15.29 5.69
N MET A 410 19.62 15.89 4.56
CA MET A 410 20.18 15.49 3.28
C MET A 410 21.65 15.95 3.13
N GLY A 411 22.48 15.11 2.48
CA GLY A 411 23.91 15.35 2.33
C GLY A 411 24.71 14.80 3.51
N GLU A 412 24.70 15.45 4.64
CA GLU A 412 25.45 15.08 5.84
C GLU A 412 24.56 14.50 6.95
N THR A 413 23.83 13.43 6.66
CA THR A 413 22.75 12.89 7.52
C THR A 413 23.20 12.62 8.95
N PHE A 414 24.37 12.00 9.17
CA PHE A 414 24.81 11.61 10.51
C PHE A 414 25.23 12.82 11.37
N ALA A 415 26.00 13.73 10.80
CA ALA A 415 26.42 14.95 11.51
C ALA A 415 25.20 15.83 11.81
N ALA A 416 24.28 15.95 10.86
CA ALA A 416 23.03 16.65 11.05
C ALA A 416 22.18 16.05 12.17
N SER A 417 22.12 14.72 12.30
CA SER A 417 21.33 14.05 13.35
C SER A 417 21.88 14.28 14.77
N SER A 418 23.19 14.32 14.98
CA SER A 418 23.78 14.63 16.28
C SER A 418 23.49 16.05 16.72
N ALA A 419 23.65 17.04 15.83
CA ALA A 419 23.30 18.43 16.10
C ALA A 419 21.80 18.61 16.31
N MET A 420 20.98 17.94 15.50
CA MET A 420 19.53 17.94 15.58
C MET A 420 19.02 17.36 16.92
N ALA A 421 19.71 16.39 17.51
CA ALA A 421 19.35 15.85 18.83
C ALA A 421 19.36 16.94 19.90
N THR A 422 20.37 17.82 19.90
CA THR A 422 20.45 18.95 20.83
C THR A 422 19.33 19.97 20.59
N VAL A 423 19.04 20.29 19.34
CA VAL A 423 17.95 21.21 18.98
C VAL A 423 16.60 20.64 19.40
N ARG A 424 16.35 19.36 19.10
CA ARG A 424 15.12 18.65 19.47
C ARG A 424 14.88 18.64 20.98
N GLU A 425 15.89 18.23 21.75
CA GLU A 425 15.78 18.17 23.23
C GLU A 425 15.38 19.52 23.80
N LYS A 426 16.03 20.59 23.35
CA LYS A 426 15.75 21.94 23.82
C LYS A 426 14.38 22.42 23.34
N ALA A 427 14.03 22.21 22.07
CA ALA A 427 12.75 22.64 21.51
C ALA A 427 11.56 21.95 22.21
N LEU A 428 11.65 20.64 22.48
CA LEU A 428 10.62 19.90 23.20
C LEU A 428 10.48 20.38 24.65
N LYS A 429 11.58 20.68 25.32
CA LYS A 429 11.59 21.21 26.70
C LYS A 429 10.93 22.58 26.77
N ASP A 430 11.21 23.46 25.81
CA ASP A 430 10.76 24.86 25.79
C ASP A 430 9.42 25.03 25.06
N GLY A 431 8.87 23.96 24.45
CA GLY A 431 7.61 23.97 23.68
C GLY A 431 7.71 24.78 22.38
N VAL A 432 8.89 24.86 21.77
CA VAL A 432 9.14 25.62 20.53
C VAL A 432 8.91 24.73 19.32
N PRO A 433 8.12 25.17 18.30
CA PRO A 433 7.94 24.43 17.05
C PRO A 433 9.25 24.21 16.31
N THR A 434 9.37 23.09 15.58
CA THR A 434 10.59 22.66 14.87
C THR A 434 11.18 23.74 13.99
N VAL A 435 10.36 24.34 13.12
CA VAL A 435 10.83 25.36 12.18
C VAL A 435 11.36 26.58 12.91
N ASN A 436 10.66 27.03 13.95
CA ASN A 436 11.10 28.16 14.75
C ASN A 436 12.43 27.86 15.47
N ALA A 437 12.54 26.66 16.05
CA ALA A 437 13.77 26.23 16.72
C ALA A 437 14.98 26.18 15.75
N LEU A 438 14.77 25.75 14.51
CA LEU A 438 15.81 25.70 13.49
C LEU A 438 16.13 27.10 12.91
N GLN A 439 15.13 27.96 12.74
CA GLN A 439 15.35 29.34 12.30
C GLN A 439 16.16 30.17 13.30
N GLU A 440 16.04 29.87 14.61
CA GLU A 440 16.88 30.52 15.62
C GLU A 440 18.37 30.28 15.43
N LEU A 441 18.79 29.19 14.76
CA LEU A 441 20.18 28.91 14.43
C LEU A 441 20.77 29.94 13.46
N CYS A 442 19.93 30.57 12.64
CA CYS A 442 20.33 31.57 11.65
C CYS A 442 20.45 33.00 12.23
N ILE A 443 20.07 33.20 13.50
CA ILE A 443 20.15 34.51 14.15
C ILE A 443 21.61 34.79 14.59
N PRO A 444 22.19 35.98 14.29
CA PRO A 444 23.57 36.33 14.66
C PRO A 444 23.83 36.20 16.15
N VAL A 445 25.06 35.76 16.49
CA VAL A 445 25.54 35.61 17.85
C VAL A 445 25.44 36.95 18.59
N GLY A 446 24.55 37.05 19.57
CA GLY A 446 24.29 38.28 20.35
C GLY A 446 22.83 38.68 20.41
N GLN A 447 22.00 38.19 19.48
CA GLN A 447 20.55 38.39 19.46
C GLN A 447 19.78 37.11 19.81
N ALA A 448 20.37 35.92 19.61
CA ALA A 448 19.78 34.65 19.99
C ALA A 448 20.18 34.24 21.40
N GLN A 449 19.23 34.16 22.30
CA GLN A 449 19.51 33.75 23.69
C GLN A 449 19.41 32.23 23.92
N GLN A 450 18.86 31.45 23.01
CA GLN A 450 18.37 30.12 23.39
C GLN A 450 18.85 28.92 22.55
N MET A 451 19.03 29.02 21.25
CA MET A 451 19.42 27.87 20.42
C MET A 451 20.83 28.07 19.85
N ARG A 452 21.82 27.37 20.37
CA ARG A 452 23.13 27.28 19.74
C ARG A 452 23.43 25.84 19.36
N CYS A 453 23.73 25.64 18.09
CA CYS A 453 24.33 24.45 17.57
C CYS A 453 25.58 24.85 16.79
N GLU A 454 26.75 24.31 17.12
CA GLU A 454 27.98 24.54 16.37
C GLU A 454 28.03 23.65 15.11
N ASN A 455 26.98 23.71 14.30
CA ASN A 455 26.93 22.94 13.07
C ASN A 455 26.55 23.86 11.88
N ASP A 456 27.57 24.29 11.17
CA ASP A 456 27.41 25.15 9.98
C ASP A 456 26.51 24.54 8.92
N HIS A 457 26.50 23.20 8.79
CA HIS A 457 25.63 22.49 7.84
C HIS A 457 24.14 22.74 8.13
N LEU A 458 23.71 22.63 9.41
CA LEU A 458 22.32 22.91 9.76
C LEU A 458 21.92 24.35 9.45
N THR A 459 22.77 25.30 9.79
CA THR A 459 22.53 26.72 9.52
C THR A 459 22.38 26.98 8.01
N LEU A 460 23.31 26.44 7.21
CA LEU A 460 23.26 26.56 5.76
C LEU A 460 22.01 25.87 5.16
N ALA A 461 21.65 24.70 5.66
CA ALA A 461 20.46 23.98 5.19
C ALA A 461 19.16 24.75 5.48
N VAL A 462 19.05 25.35 6.68
CA VAL A 462 17.89 26.19 7.02
C VAL A 462 17.83 27.45 6.13
N GLN A 463 18.97 28.09 5.90
CA GLN A 463 19.04 29.25 5.01
C GLN A 463 18.64 28.88 3.57
N SER A 464 19.16 27.76 3.04
CA SER A 464 18.81 27.29 1.70
C SER A 464 17.32 26.94 1.57
N ALA A 465 16.68 26.40 2.61
CA ALA A 465 15.24 26.17 2.62
C ALA A 465 14.45 27.49 2.56
N GLN A 466 14.90 28.52 3.29
CA GLN A 466 14.26 29.83 3.26
C GLN A 466 14.43 30.54 1.89
N GLU A 467 15.62 30.44 1.30
CA GLU A 467 15.91 30.95 -0.03
C GLU A 467 15.02 30.27 -1.08
N LEU A 468 14.91 28.93 -1.03
CA LEU A 468 14.04 28.15 -1.90
C LEU A 468 12.57 28.60 -1.81
N VAL A 469 12.05 28.79 -0.59
CA VAL A 469 10.66 29.27 -0.41
C VAL A 469 10.48 30.69 -0.95
N ASN A 470 11.44 31.57 -0.75
CA ASN A 470 11.38 32.94 -1.24
C ASN A 470 11.46 33.02 -2.78
N GLU A 471 12.30 32.19 -3.39
CA GLU A 471 12.56 32.23 -4.82
C GLU A 471 11.47 31.53 -5.63
N TYR A 472 10.99 30.36 -5.19
CA TYR A 472 10.07 29.51 -5.96
C TYR A 472 8.63 29.50 -5.45
N GLY A 473 8.33 30.12 -4.29
CA GLY A 473 7.01 30.08 -3.66
C GLY A 473 5.88 30.73 -4.49
N HIS A 474 6.21 31.51 -5.51
CA HIS A 474 5.25 32.13 -6.42
C HIS A 474 4.94 31.30 -7.66
N LEU A 475 5.69 30.21 -7.91
CA LEU A 475 5.54 29.35 -9.09
C LEU A 475 4.51 28.25 -8.84
N GLY A 476 4.01 27.66 -9.93
CA GLY A 476 3.09 26.53 -9.89
C GLY A 476 3.16 25.65 -11.14
N GLY A 477 2.49 24.51 -11.08
CA GLY A 477 2.38 23.60 -12.22
C GLY A 477 3.71 23.07 -12.73
N ALA A 478 3.80 22.93 -14.04
CA ALA A 478 5.01 22.43 -14.70
C ALA A 478 6.21 23.37 -14.51
N GLU A 479 5.96 24.69 -14.51
CA GLU A 479 7.02 25.71 -14.30
C GLU A 479 7.73 25.52 -12.95
N LEU A 480 6.99 25.24 -11.88
CA LEU A 480 7.57 24.94 -10.58
C LEU A 480 8.40 23.66 -10.60
N LEU A 481 7.88 22.58 -11.21
CA LEU A 481 8.59 21.30 -11.27
C LEU A 481 9.89 21.41 -12.09
N ASP A 482 9.86 22.11 -13.22
CA ASP A 482 11.04 22.35 -14.05
C ASP A 482 12.08 23.17 -13.30
N ALA A 483 11.66 24.24 -12.60
CA ALA A 483 12.55 25.05 -11.78
C ALA A 483 13.20 24.23 -10.66
N LEU A 484 12.43 23.40 -9.94
CA LEU A 484 12.96 22.53 -8.90
C LEU A 484 13.89 21.44 -9.46
N ALA A 485 13.59 20.87 -10.62
CA ALA A 485 14.48 19.90 -11.26
C ALA A 485 15.81 20.52 -11.66
N HIS A 486 15.77 21.72 -12.27
CA HIS A 486 16.96 22.48 -12.64
C HIS A 486 17.82 22.84 -11.42
N GLU A 487 17.21 23.37 -10.36
CA GLU A 487 17.91 23.80 -9.15
C GLU A 487 18.51 22.61 -8.38
N LEU A 488 17.74 21.52 -8.23
CA LEU A 488 18.09 20.42 -7.31
C LEU A 488 18.84 19.25 -7.97
N ALA A 489 18.78 19.13 -9.32
CA ALA A 489 19.40 18.01 -10.04
C ALA A 489 20.34 18.49 -11.18
N GLY A 490 20.42 19.80 -11.43
CA GLY A 490 21.35 20.44 -12.38
C GLY A 490 20.67 21.01 -13.62
N PRO A 491 21.40 21.86 -14.37
CA PRO A 491 20.82 22.69 -15.44
C PRO A 491 20.23 21.92 -16.62
N ASP A 492 20.65 20.67 -16.82
CA ASP A 492 20.14 19.83 -17.91
C ASP A 492 19.17 18.75 -17.37
N ALA A 493 18.77 18.86 -16.09
CA ALA A 493 17.88 17.87 -15.48
C ALA A 493 16.44 18.06 -15.94
N HIS A 494 15.79 16.95 -16.28
CA HIS A 494 14.35 16.90 -16.49
C HIS A 494 13.64 16.47 -15.22
N VAL A 495 12.36 16.85 -15.08
CA VAL A 495 11.51 16.36 -14.00
C VAL A 495 11.47 14.83 -14.04
N PRO A 496 11.79 14.13 -12.95
CA PRO A 496 11.69 12.68 -12.95
C PRO A 496 10.24 12.24 -13.19
N GLU A 497 10.02 11.25 -14.07
CA GLU A 497 8.70 10.69 -14.42
C GLU A 497 7.85 10.36 -13.18
N ILE A 498 8.48 9.84 -12.11
CA ILE A 498 7.79 9.54 -10.87
C ILE A 498 7.24 10.80 -10.18
N VAL A 499 7.94 11.93 -10.24
CA VAL A 499 7.48 13.21 -9.68
C VAL A 499 6.30 13.74 -10.49
N GLU A 500 6.40 13.74 -11.83
CA GLU A 500 5.29 14.10 -12.72
C GLU A 500 4.04 13.26 -12.41
N SER A 501 4.21 11.95 -12.32
CA SER A 501 3.11 11.03 -12.03
C SER A 501 2.48 11.28 -10.65
N LEU A 502 3.28 11.60 -9.63
CA LEU A 502 2.78 11.86 -8.28
C LEU A 502 2.07 13.21 -8.15
N THR A 503 2.47 14.21 -8.94
CA THR A 503 1.89 15.55 -8.91
C THR A 503 0.73 15.72 -9.89
N ALA A 504 0.57 14.80 -10.87
CA ALA A 504 -0.47 14.88 -11.89
C ALA A 504 -1.88 14.96 -11.29
N PRO A 505 -2.79 15.79 -11.85
CA PRO A 505 -4.19 15.82 -11.48
C PRO A 505 -4.88 14.48 -11.74
N PHE A 506 -5.95 14.19 -10.99
CA PHE A 506 -6.73 12.96 -11.19
C PHE A 506 -7.59 13.00 -12.46
N ASP A 507 -8.05 14.18 -12.90
CA ASP A 507 -9.12 14.30 -13.89
C ASP A 507 -8.67 14.52 -15.35
N ASP A 508 -7.62 15.33 -15.63
CA ASP A 508 -7.28 15.71 -17.00
C ASP A 508 -5.79 15.71 -17.35
N GLY A 509 -4.93 15.36 -16.41
CA GLY A 509 -3.47 15.33 -16.62
C GLY A 509 -2.80 16.69 -16.79
N ARG A 510 -3.51 17.80 -16.59
CA ARG A 510 -2.96 19.15 -16.74
C ARG A 510 -2.54 19.76 -15.42
N LEU A 511 -1.27 20.13 -15.30
CA LEU A 511 -0.71 20.80 -14.11
C LEU A 511 -0.92 22.32 -14.13
N ALA A 512 -1.36 22.90 -15.25
CA ALA A 512 -1.50 24.34 -15.39
C ALA A 512 -2.48 24.92 -14.34
N GLY A 513 -2.00 25.92 -13.58
CA GLY A 513 -2.79 26.60 -12.55
C GLY A 513 -2.81 25.93 -11.17
N HIS A 514 -2.08 24.83 -10.97
CA HIS A 514 -1.96 24.20 -9.64
C HIS A 514 -0.77 24.76 -8.87
N ASP A 515 -1.01 25.27 -7.68
CA ASP A 515 0.03 25.74 -6.76
C ASP A 515 0.76 24.57 -6.07
N ALA A 516 1.82 24.88 -5.35
CA ALA A 516 2.60 23.90 -4.58
C ALA A 516 1.74 23.14 -3.56
N HIS A 517 0.76 23.81 -2.94
CA HIS A 517 -0.13 23.20 -1.97
C HIS A 517 -0.98 22.08 -2.59
N ALA A 518 -1.64 22.36 -3.72
CA ALA A 518 -2.46 21.38 -4.42
C ALA A 518 -1.63 20.19 -4.94
N MET A 519 -0.41 20.44 -5.44
CA MET A 519 0.51 19.39 -5.90
C MET A 519 1.01 18.52 -4.73
N ASN A 520 1.44 19.15 -3.63
CA ASN A 520 1.89 18.42 -2.45
C ASN A 520 0.77 17.59 -1.82
N ALA A 521 -0.47 18.10 -1.76
CA ALA A 521 -1.61 17.35 -1.26
C ALA A 521 -1.80 16.03 -2.02
N ARG A 522 -1.71 16.05 -3.36
CA ARG A 522 -1.77 14.83 -4.20
C ARG A 522 -0.59 13.89 -3.96
N VAL A 523 0.63 14.44 -3.89
CA VAL A 523 1.82 13.63 -3.55
C VAL A 523 1.61 12.92 -2.22
N ARG A 524 1.16 13.64 -1.19
CA ARG A 524 0.93 13.06 0.14
C ARG A 524 -0.15 11.99 0.13
N GLU A 525 -1.24 12.20 -0.60
CA GLU A 525 -2.29 11.20 -0.76
C GLU A 525 -1.74 9.91 -1.40
N ARG A 526 -0.98 10.03 -2.50
CA ARG A 526 -0.37 8.89 -3.20
C ARG A 526 0.74 8.20 -2.41
N LEU A 527 1.49 8.94 -1.59
CA LEU A 527 2.50 8.36 -0.69
C LEU A 527 1.88 7.60 0.48
N CYS A 528 0.70 7.99 0.92
CA CYS A 528 0.00 7.38 2.04
C CYS A 528 -0.68 6.05 1.70
N ALA A 529 -0.81 5.71 0.42
CA ALA A 529 -1.54 4.53 0.00
C ALA A 529 -0.96 3.95 -1.30
N PRO A 530 -0.90 2.62 -1.45
CA PRO A 530 -0.58 1.99 -2.73
C PRO A 530 -1.62 2.42 -3.76
N GLU A 531 -1.18 2.91 -4.90
CA GLU A 531 -2.03 3.43 -5.95
C GLU A 531 -1.56 2.97 -7.32
N TYR A 532 -2.41 3.20 -8.34
CA TYR A 532 -2.04 2.99 -9.73
C TYR A 532 -1.67 4.33 -10.36
N LEU A 533 -0.51 4.38 -11.00
CA LEU A 533 -0.08 5.53 -11.79
C LEU A 533 -0.35 5.26 -13.29
N GLY A 534 -0.72 6.31 -14.01
CA GLY A 534 -1.07 6.24 -15.42
C GLY A 534 -2.58 6.10 -15.69
N GLN A 535 -2.98 6.22 -16.95
CA GLN A 535 -4.39 6.24 -17.40
C GLN A 535 -4.63 5.21 -18.51
N GLY A 536 -4.10 4.00 -18.38
CA GLY A 536 -4.27 2.94 -19.38
C GLY A 536 -5.31 1.90 -18.96
N ASP A 537 -5.79 1.16 -19.95
CA ASP A 537 -6.72 0.04 -19.75
C ASP A 537 -6.00 -1.25 -19.31
N VAL A 538 -4.69 -1.34 -19.55
CA VAL A 538 -3.85 -2.46 -19.14
C VAL A 538 -3.23 -2.17 -17.78
N MET A 539 -3.54 -2.99 -16.79
CA MET A 539 -2.94 -2.90 -15.46
C MET A 539 -1.67 -3.74 -15.40
N VAL A 540 -0.56 -3.14 -14.97
CA VAL A 540 0.71 -3.82 -14.71
C VAL A 540 1.09 -3.65 -13.26
N THR A 541 1.21 -4.75 -12.51
CA THR A 541 1.36 -4.67 -11.05
C THR A 541 2.21 -5.79 -10.48
N THR A 542 2.51 -5.75 -9.19
CA THR A 542 3.10 -6.87 -8.44
C THR A 542 2.02 -7.78 -7.89
N MET A 543 2.41 -8.97 -7.40
CA MET A 543 1.48 -9.94 -6.86
C MET A 543 0.68 -9.39 -5.67
N GLU A 544 1.31 -8.60 -4.84
CA GLU A 544 0.66 -8.03 -3.65
C GLU A 544 -0.49 -7.08 -4.02
N LEU A 545 -0.27 -6.19 -4.99
CA LEU A 545 -1.29 -5.27 -5.48
C LEU A 545 -2.31 -5.97 -6.38
N GLY A 546 -1.93 -7.08 -7.03
CA GLY A 546 -2.80 -7.86 -7.90
C GLY A 546 -3.94 -8.61 -7.19
N ILE A 547 -3.89 -8.76 -5.86
CA ILE A 547 -4.91 -9.50 -5.10
C ILE A 547 -6.23 -8.75 -5.00
N THR A 548 -6.20 -7.43 -4.90
CA THR A 548 -7.41 -6.58 -4.73
C THR A 548 -7.79 -5.85 -6.01
N GLY A 549 -8.93 -5.18 -6.00
CA GLY A 549 -9.40 -4.32 -7.08
C GLY A 549 -10.20 -5.05 -8.15
N GLU A 550 -10.02 -4.64 -9.40
CA GLU A 550 -10.83 -5.10 -10.55
C GLU A 550 -10.66 -6.59 -10.85
N THR A 551 -11.72 -7.19 -11.38
CA THR A 551 -11.69 -8.56 -11.90
C THR A 551 -11.36 -8.50 -13.41
N PRO A 552 -10.16 -8.94 -13.85
CA PRO A 552 -9.75 -8.90 -15.24
C PRO A 552 -10.33 -10.06 -16.05
N ASP A 553 -10.44 -9.87 -17.36
CA ASP A 553 -10.75 -10.96 -18.29
C ASP A 553 -9.54 -11.87 -18.51
N LEU A 554 -8.35 -11.26 -18.62
CA LEU A 554 -7.07 -11.92 -18.82
C LEU A 554 -6.09 -11.54 -17.70
N VAL A 555 -5.51 -12.53 -17.06
CA VAL A 555 -4.31 -12.36 -16.21
C VAL A 555 -3.09 -12.93 -16.92
N VAL A 556 -2.02 -12.14 -17.00
CA VAL A 556 -0.69 -12.59 -17.44
C VAL A 556 0.23 -12.54 -16.21
N LEU A 557 0.56 -13.70 -15.65
CA LEU A 557 1.46 -13.84 -14.50
C LEU A 557 2.89 -14.09 -14.98
N CYS A 558 3.81 -13.19 -14.65
CA CYS A 558 5.13 -13.11 -15.27
C CYS A 558 6.27 -13.36 -14.28
N GLY A 559 7.41 -13.87 -14.81
CA GLY A 559 8.61 -14.09 -14.01
C GLY A 559 8.49 -15.27 -13.07
N MET A 560 7.74 -16.31 -13.45
CA MET A 560 7.52 -17.51 -12.64
C MET A 560 8.70 -18.47 -12.70
N VAL A 561 9.80 -18.05 -12.08
CA VAL A 561 11.06 -18.82 -11.99
C VAL A 561 11.55 -18.91 -10.55
N ASP A 562 12.20 -20.03 -10.20
CA ASP A 562 12.80 -20.26 -8.90
C ASP A 562 13.86 -19.19 -8.57
N GLY A 563 13.74 -18.61 -7.40
CA GLY A 563 14.57 -17.49 -6.93
C GLY A 563 13.87 -16.13 -7.05
N PHE A 564 12.93 -15.98 -7.98
CA PHE A 564 12.01 -14.85 -8.01
C PHE A 564 10.75 -15.17 -7.19
N PHE A 565 10.08 -16.26 -7.54
CA PHE A 565 8.90 -16.73 -6.84
C PHE A 565 8.79 -18.27 -6.96
N PRO A 566 9.02 -19.01 -5.88
CA PRO A 566 9.43 -18.55 -4.56
C PRO A 566 10.82 -17.87 -4.54
N SER A 567 11.06 -17.04 -3.52
CA SER A 567 12.36 -16.39 -3.34
C SER A 567 13.46 -17.43 -3.05
N LYS A 568 14.73 -17.08 -3.35
CA LYS A 568 15.88 -17.95 -3.09
C LYS A 568 15.94 -18.43 -1.64
N GLY A 569 15.59 -17.58 -0.66
CA GLY A 569 15.59 -17.93 0.76
C GLY A 569 14.63 -19.07 1.10
N VAL A 570 13.46 -19.14 0.46
CA VAL A 570 12.48 -20.22 0.67
C VAL A 570 12.98 -21.55 0.10
N LEU A 571 13.78 -21.49 -0.97
CA LEU A 571 14.29 -22.67 -1.67
C LEU A 571 15.61 -23.20 -1.11
N ASP A 572 16.30 -22.42 -0.28
CA ASP A 572 17.64 -22.70 0.21
C ASP A 572 17.66 -22.76 1.74
N ARG A 573 17.79 -23.97 2.26
CA ARG A 573 17.79 -24.25 3.71
C ARG A 573 19.01 -23.67 4.46
N GLU A 574 20.08 -23.32 3.73
CA GLU A 574 21.22 -22.63 4.35
C GLU A 574 20.93 -21.15 4.59
N LEU A 575 19.99 -20.58 3.86
CA LEU A 575 19.61 -19.17 3.97
C LEU A 575 18.43 -18.92 4.93
N MET A 576 17.57 -19.93 5.14
CA MET A 576 16.36 -19.80 5.95
C MET A 576 16.04 -21.10 6.69
N VAL A 577 15.67 -21.00 7.96
CA VAL A 577 15.20 -22.12 8.78
C VAL A 577 13.90 -22.68 8.20
N GLN A 578 13.70 -24.00 8.27
CA GLN A 578 12.55 -24.69 7.65
C GLN A 578 11.21 -24.08 8.06
N ALA A 579 11.01 -23.79 9.35
CA ALA A 579 9.75 -23.21 9.85
C ALA A 579 9.45 -21.83 9.24
N ASP A 580 10.49 -21.00 9.05
CA ASP A 580 10.33 -19.68 8.42
C ASP A 580 10.10 -19.81 6.91
N ALA A 581 10.76 -20.79 6.26
CA ALA A 581 10.56 -21.11 4.85
C ALA A 581 9.12 -21.59 4.60
N ASP A 582 8.59 -22.48 5.44
CA ASP A 582 7.22 -22.98 5.34
C ASP A 582 6.21 -21.85 5.55
N LYS A 583 6.45 -20.97 6.53
CA LYS A 583 5.61 -19.78 6.76
C LYS A 583 5.62 -18.83 5.56
N GLN A 584 6.80 -18.58 4.98
CA GLN A 584 6.90 -17.73 3.80
C GLN A 584 6.24 -18.39 2.58
N MET A 585 6.42 -19.72 2.41
CA MET A 585 5.76 -20.48 1.35
C MET A 585 4.23 -20.42 1.48
N ALA A 586 3.68 -20.59 2.67
CA ALA A 586 2.24 -20.43 2.90
C ALA A 586 1.74 -19.03 2.46
N LYS A 587 2.46 -17.97 2.84
CA LYS A 587 2.13 -16.60 2.40
C LYS A 587 2.19 -16.43 0.88
N ASP A 588 3.20 -16.98 0.24
CA ASP A 588 3.34 -16.91 -1.21
C ASP A 588 2.20 -17.66 -1.91
N LEU A 589 1.80 -18.82 -1.40
CA LEU A 589 0.68 -19.60 -1.94
C LEU A 589 -0.66 -18.89 -1.79
N HIS A 590 -0.92 -18.24 -0.64
CA HIS A 590 -2.11 -17.40 -0.46
C HIS A 590 -2.15 -16.21 -1.43
N ARG A 591 -1.01 -15.54 -1.68
CA ARG A 591 -0.91 -14.48 -2.70
C ARG A 591 -1.22 -15.03 -4.09
N LEU A 592 -0.66 -16.19 -4.39
CA LEU A 592 -0.82 -16.82 -5.69
C LEU A 592 -2.29 -17.18 -5.96
N ILE A 593 -3.00 -17.75 -4.98
CA ILE A 593 -4.45 -18.00 -5.07
C ILE A 593 -5.18 -16.70 -5.43
N GLY A 594 -4.88 -15.62 -4.71
CA GLY A 594 -5.50 -14.31 -4.92
C GLY A 594 -5.31 -13.73 -6.31
N VAL A 595 -4.25 -14.12 -7.03
CA VAL A 595 -3.94 -13.66 -8.40
C VAL A 595 -4.50 -14.62 -9.46
N VAL A 596 -4.16 -15.92 -9.35
CA VAL A 596 -4.52 -16.89 -10.40
C VAL A 596 -6.01 -17.21 -10.44
N GLY A 597 -6.72 -17.06 -9.32
CA GLY A 597 -8.15 -17.30 -9.22
C GLY A 597 -9.06 -16.19 -9.76
N LYS A 598 -8.50 -15.06 -10.26
CA LYS A 598 -9.30 -13.88 -10.66
C LYS A 598 -9.81 -13.88 -12.10
N PRO A 599 -9.04 -14.32 -13.14
CA PRO A 599 -9.42 -14.02 -14.51
C PRO A 599 -10.71 -14.69 -14.93
N GLN A 600 -11.57 -13.93 -15.63
CA GLN A 600 -12.88 -14.42 -16.09
C GLN A 600 -12.78 -15.25 -17.38
N LEU A 601 -11.79 -14.99 -18.24
CA LEU A 601 -11.69 -15.64 -19.54
C LEU A 601 -10.42 -16.47 -19.72
N SER A 602 -9.25 -16.01 -19.25
CA SER A 602 -8.00 -16.76 -19.46
C SER A 602 -6.88 -16.39 -18.49
N LEU A 603 -6.06 -17.39 -18.18
CA LEU A 603 -4.86 -17.28 -17.39
C LEU A 603 -3.64 -17.66 -18.25
N VAL A 604 -2.69 -16.75 -18.36
CA VAL A 604 -1.38 -16.97 -19.01
C VAL A 604 -0.30 -16.86 -17.95
N ILE A 605 0.62 -17.81 -17.95
CA ILE A 605 1.77 -17.81 -17.04
C ILE A 605 3.04 -17.87 -17.85
N THR A 606 3.99 -16.98 -17.55
CA THR A 606 5.24 -16.88 -18.29
C THR A 606 6.47 -17.01 -17.40
N GLY A 607 7.57 -17.37 -18.02
CA GLY A 607 8.88 -17.43 -17.41
C GLY A 607 9.96 -17.58 -18.48
N PHE A 608 11.21 -17.75 -18.05
CA PHE A 608 12.36 -17.93 -18.92
C PHE A 608 13.28 -19.04 -18.40
N THR A 609 14.13 -19.58 -19.28
CA THR A 609 14.99 -20.73 -18.97
C THR A 609 16.46 -20.37 -18.76
N GLN A 610 16.92 -19.21 -19.26
CA GLN A 610 18.28 -18.75 -19.06
C GLN A 610 18.39 -17.22 -19.00
N VAL A 611 19.44 -16.73 -18.33
CA VAL A 611 19.73 -15.29 -18.18
C VAL A 611 21.24 -15.10 -18.00
N GLY A 612 21.77 -13.93 -18.37
CA GLY A 612 23.16 -13.58 -18.11
C GLY A 612 23.53 -13.75 -16.63
N LEU A 613 24.71 -14.33 -16.36
CA LEU A 613 25.12 -14.69 -15.00
C LEU A 613 25.11 -13.50 -14.04
N GLU A 614 25.62 -12.34 -14.48
CA GLU A 614 25.61 -11.11 -13.68
C GLU A 614 24.19 -10.67 -13.27
N MET A 615 23.23 -10.76 -14.21
CA MET A 615 21.83 -10.44 -13.92
C MET A 615 21.23 -11.45 -12.95
N ALA A 616 21.53 -12.75 -13.09
CA ALA A 616 21.07 -13.79 -12.17
C ALA A 616 21.53 -13.53 -10.73
N GLU A 617 22.80 -13.19 -10.55
CA GLU A 617 23.38 -12.88 -9.23
C GLU A 617 22.76 -11.61 -8.63
N ARG A 618 22.63 -10.55 -9.43
CA ARG A 618 22.06 -9.28 -8.99
C ARG A 618 20.58 -9.37 -8.62
N THR A 619 19.82 -10.22 -9.29
CA THR A 619 18.37 -10.36 -9.09
C THR A 619 17.99 -11.44 -8.07
N GLY A 620 18.94 -12.21 -7.57
CA GLY A 620 18.70 -13.28 -6.60
C GLY A 620 18.08 -14.54 -7.20
N LEU A 621 18.20 -14.75 -8.52
CA LEU A 621 17.74 -15.96 -9.20
C LEU A 621 18.41 -17.20 -8.61
N LYS A 622 17.66 -18.30 -8.45
CA LYS A 622 18.26 -19.59 -8.08
C LYS A 622 18.89 -20.23 -9.32
N ILE A 623 20.22 -20.16 -9.40
CA ILE A 623 20.99 -20.70 -10.52
C ILE A 623 21.00 -22.22 -10.44
N ALA A 624 20.41 -22.88 -11.44
CA ALA A 624 20.44 -24.34 -11.53
C ALA A 624 21.80 -24.85 -12.07
N ARG A 625 22.35 -24.17 -13.07
CA ARG A 625 23.62 -24.47 -13.71
C ARG A 625 24.13 -23.22 -14.45
N VAL A 626 25.44 -23.09 -14.56
CA VAL A 626 26.08 -22.09 -15.44
C VAL A 626 26.61 -22.80 -16.69
N GLN A 627 26.38 -22.20 -17.85
CA GLN A 627 26.91 -22.69 -19.15
C GLN A 627 27.34 -21.47 -20.00
N LEU A 628 27.94 -21.75 -21.14
CA LEU A 628 28.21 -20.74 -22.16
C LEU A 628 27.09 -20.76 -23.20
N ASP A 629 26.64 -19.58 -23.64
CA ASP A 629 25.75 -19.44 -24.78
C ASP A 629 26.53 -19.60 -26.11
N GLU A 630 25.84 -19.55 -27.24
CA GLU A 630 26.45 -19.67 -28.57
C GLU A 630 27.47 -18.56 -28.87
N ALA A 631 27.38 -17.42 -28.21
CA ALA A 631 28.31 -16.29 -28.33
C ALA A 631 29.50 -16.38 -27.34
N GLY A 632 29.54 -17.43 -26.49
CA GLY A 632 30.57 -17.65 -25.49
C GLY A 632 30.39 -16.87 -24.18
N ASN A 633 29.22 -16.24 -23.94
CA ASN A 633 28.95 -15.56 -22.70
C ASN A 633 28.48 -16.55 -21.62
N ARG A 634 28.77 -16.23 -20.35
CA ARG A 634 28.32 -17.05 -19.23
C ARG A 634 26.83 -16.76 -18.95
N VAL A 635 25.99 -17.78 -19.06
CA VAL A 635 24.58 -17.74 -18.77
C VAL A 635 24.23 -18.71 -17.63
N ALA A 636 23.31 -18.27 -16.78
CA ALA A 636 22.72 -19.04 -15.72
C ALA A 636 21.43 -19.68 -16.21
N LEU A 637 21.26 -20.97 -16.01
CA LEU A 637 19.99 -21.65 -16.25
C LEU A 637 19.07 -21.45 -15.07
N ALA A 638 17.82 -20.99 -15.37
CA ALA A 638 16.73 -20.88 -14.45
C ALA A 638 15.84 -22.13 -14.49
N LYS A 639 15.16 -22.42 -13.38
CA LYS A 639 14.11 -23.44 -13.34
C LYS A 639 12.75 -22.76 -13.28
N PRO A 640 11.72 -23.34 -13.91
CA PRO A 640 10.35 -22.96 -13.66
C PRO A 640 10.06 -22.96 -12.16
N SER A 641 9.21 -22.03 -11.72
CA SER A 641 8.81 -21.93 -10.32
C SER A 641 8.32 -23.28 -9.79
N THR A 642 8.82 -23.67 -8.62
CA THR A 642 8.37 -24.86 -7.91
C THR A 642 6.86 -24.83 -7.65
N TYR A 643 6.25 -23.65 -7.56
CA TYR A 643 4.80 -23.48 -7.36
C TYR A 643 3.94 -23.95 -8.56
N PHE A 644 4.54 -24.15 -9.72
CA PHE A 644 3.84 -24.73 -10.88
C PHE A 644 3.24 -26.11 -10.62
N GLY A 645 3.93 -26.92 -9.83
CA GLY A 645 3.46 -28.27 -9.50
C GLY A 645 2.14 -28.30 -8.75
N TYR A 646 1.71 -27.14 -8.21
CA TYR A 646 0.47 -27.02 -7.42
C TYR A 646 -0.70 -26.43 -8.21
N MET A 647 -0.50 -26.03 -9.46
CA MET A 647 -1.53 -25.38 -10.28
C MET A 647 -2.24 -26.35 -11.26
N GLY A 648 -2.09 -27.64 -11.09
CA GLY A 648 -2.69 -28.65 -11.94
C GLY A 648 -1.94 -28.94 -13.23
#